data_df66c97ab249e95df6223dc30e0a7fe6
#
_entry.id   df66c97ab249e95df6223dc30e0a7fe6
#
_cell.length_a   1.000
_cell.length_b   1.000
_cell.length_c   1.000
_cell.angle_alpha   90.00
_cell.angle_beta   90.00
_cell.angle_gamma   90.00
#
_symmetry.space_group_name_H-M   'P 1'
#
loop_
_entity.id
_entity.type
_entity.pdbx_description
1 polymer ?
#
loop_
_entity_poly.entity_id
_entity_poly.type
_entity_poly.pdbx_seq_one_letter_code
_entity_poly.pdbx_strand_id
1 'polypeptide(L)'
;MSAINEQLTYRIPPGTKLIIVDAHDTIFQPDLSRTQADVFKDPMKKERITWMLRYGFLNFIEYFVVQKNLEIVISSDGQKKRLTRIAKRFGVLNKLKAIYGAEHIDKWDKLKQLDKILDQCQVEAKDAVFIGDSQIDQFSAEKYGVPFIQVPNTVSERAFSFNSFLEIEFGGGDFGLELINLHGIKQVSHNFSTPRLVEEIVRRREGELAHLGPVVINKVEFQSANDIGVFVVKEPSSENDINWSDVVSPVEMENYHQIFDRLKDFLKDQSVYIQDCYAGSEASCRIPLRIITQDAWPNLFARHMFRHASSDEMASFFPEYTLIHVPEFEASADSDDGLSNNMIVINLLKKLILIVGANSSNAIRKAVFFTLSFVLPKNDMIPVRCTAIKSDDGSLSAFFGEDHALKNSLCLNTRYAFFGDDCHGWTQNNFTNMEWGCRTTVDGLDQILDPEIYSATRKFATVLENAGINENRHILFERKNPEYHSIASFPIAHLRYADRSGVAAFPKHVFIIVKDSMGVLPAMGKLTREQAAIFLLLGYESKWNLSQSEEFPAISYLPFYNSDLAFYRESFYAGLLYEKLERAQSQCWILNALPIGPHKSETAVVNMTLMRRFVYAIHSDKARQFKWHMDNNWNYEAVCGFTGYPETMLNPEKAWQGEHDRFVVANQMLKNSFSKRLQHYQDDLSPAIKSSMNWFEG
;
A
#
# COMPACT_ATOMS: atom_id res chain seq x y z
N MET A 1 28.39 35.18 -6.57
CA MET A 1 28.21 34.79 -7.97
C MET A 1 27.29 33.60 -7.95
N SER A 2 26.04 33.83 -8.29
CA SER A 2 24.95 32.86 -8.28
C SER A 2 25.14 31.88 -9.43
N ALA A 3 25.31 30.60 -9.09
CA ALA A 3 25.13 29.54 -10.07
C ALA A 3 23.65 29.56 -10.50
N ILE A 4 23.41 29.97 -11.71
CA ILE A 4 22.11 29.82 -12.40
C ILE A 4 21.96 28.30 -12.58
N ASN A 5 20.99 27.73 -11.87
CA ASN A 5 20.48 26.39 -12.17
C ASN A 5 19.92 26.46 -13.61
N GLU A 6 20.66 25.95 -14.58
CA GLU A 6 20.10 25.61 -15.88
C GLU A 6 19.07 24.50 -15.62
N GLN A 7 17.79 24.88 -15.58
CA GLN A 7 16.69 23.94 -15.64
C GLN A 7 16.85 23.15 -16.94
N LEU A 8 17.21 21.89 -16.83
CA LEU A 8 17.21 20.93 -17.93
C LEU A 8 15.82 20.98 -18.61
N THR A 9 15.76 21.42 -19.84
CA THR A 9 14.48 21.61 -20.55
C THR A 9 14.18 20.32 -21.30
N TYR A 10 13.33 19.47 -20.74
CA TYR A 10 12.86 18.22 -21.38
C TYR A 10 11.81 18.53 -22.47
N ARG A 11 12.21 19.26 -23.50
CA ARG A 11 11.31 19.63 -24.60
C ARG A 11 11.75 19.03 -25.92
N ILE A 12 10.84 18.29 -26.56
CA ILE A 12 11.06 17.81 -27.92
C ILE A 12 11.03 19.02 -28.87
N PRO A 13 12.09 19.26 -29.67
CA PRO A 13 12.15 20.41 -30.57
C PRO A 13 10.97 20.42 -31.54
N PRO A 14 10.38 21.60 -31.85
CA PRO A 14 9.34 21.71 -32.88
C PRO A 14 9.88 21.23 -34.23
N GLY A 15 9.06 20.48 -34.97
CA GLY A 15 9.45 19.92 -36.30
C GLY A 15 10.19 18.59 -36.19
N THR A 16 10.44 18.03 -35.01
CA THR A 16 11.00 16.69 -34.84
C THR A 16 10.10 15.66 -35.54
N LYS A 17 10.72 14.76 -36.30
CA LYS A 17 10.10 13.61 -36.98
C LYS A 17 10.56 12.29 -36.37
N LEU A 18 11.80 12.25 -35.86
CA LEU A 18 12.43 11.07 -35.30
C LEU A 18 12.98 11.33 -33.90
N ILE A 19 12.62 10.48 -32.96
CA ILE A 19 13.19 10.43 -31.63
C ILE A 19 14.15 9.23 -31.57
N ILE A 20 15.41 9.49 -31.28
CA ILE A 20 16.43 8.47 -31.02
C ILE A 20 16.58 8.42 -29.50
N VAL A 21 16.52 7.24 -28.87
CA VAL A 21 16.63 7.11 -27.43
C VAL A 21 17.67 6.06 -27.08
N ASP A 22 18.55 6.34 -26.12
CA ASP A 22 19.41 5.30 -25.56
C ASP A 22 18.62 4.29 -24.74
N ALA A 23 19.13 3.07 -24.57
CA ALA A 23 18.42 2.01 -23.89
C ALA A 23 18.78 1.92 -22.40
N HIS A 24 20.04 1.64 -22.11
CA HIS A 24 20.49 1.37 -20.74
C HIS A 24 20.61 2.67 -19.94
N ASP A 25 20.09 2.66 -18.71
CA ASP A 25 20.05 3.80 -17.81
C ASP A 25 19.24 5.02 -18.35
N THR A 26 18.78 4.97 -19.58
CA THR A 26 17.86 5.97 -20.19
C THR A 26 16.41 5.49 -20.15
N ILE A 27 16.05 4.41 -20.85
CA ILE A 27 14.68 3.84 -20.84
C ILE A 27 14.55 2.55 -20.03
N PHE A 28 15.63 1.79 -19.88
CA PHE A 28 15.69 0.59 -19.04
C PHE A 28 16.63 0.80 -17.87
N GLN A 29 16.11 0.67 -16.65
CA GLN A 29 16.90 0.77 -15.45
C GLN A 29 17.07 -0.61 -14.80
N PRO A 30 18.21 -0.87 -14.12
CA PRO A 30 18.38 -2.11 -13.38
C PRO A 30 17.37 -2.24 -12.26
N ASP A 31 16.76 -3.40 -12.14
CA ASP A 31 15.98 -3.77 -10.96
C ASP A 31 16.93 -4.16 -9.82
N LEU A 32 17.18 -3.21 -8.93
CA LEU A 32 18.14 -3.40 -7.83
C LEU A 32 17.65 -4.43 -6.81
N SER A 33 16.34 -4.67 -6.74
CA SER A 33 15.75 -5.66 -5.83
C SER A 33 16.02 -7.11 -6.28
N ARG A 34 16.26 -7.32 -7.58
CA ARG A 34 16.47 -8.62 -8.21
C ARG A 34 17.88 -8.86 -8.74
N THR A 35 18.69 -7.82 -8.72
CA THR A 35 20.07 -7.91 -9.23
C THR A 35 21.01 -7.92 -8.05
N GLN A 36 21.74 -9.03 -7.84
CA GLN A 36 22.73 -9.14 -6.78
C GLN A 36 23.83 -8.10 -6.98
N ALA A 37 24.30 -7.51 -5.90
CA ALA A 37 25.28 -6.41 -5.93
C ALA A 37 26.63 -6.78 -6.60
N ASP A 38 27.01 -8.07 -6.60
CA ASP A 38 28.20 -8.58 -7.27
C ASP A 38 28.09 -8.59 -8.81
N VAL A 39 26.86 -8.62 -9.35
CA VAL A 39 26.60 -8.62 -10.79
C VAL A 39 27.03 -7.30 -11.44
N PHE A 40 26.95 -6.18 -10.70
CA PHE A 40 27.37 -4.86 -11.21
C PHE A 40 28.90 -4.71 -11.27
N LYS A 41 29.64 -5.47 -10.45
CA LYS A 41 31.11 -5.39 -10.35
C LYS A 41 31.82 -6.29 -11.38
N ASP A 42 31.12 -7.27 -11.93
CA ASP A 42 31.68 -8.25 -12.87
C ASP A 42 31.06 -8.10 -14.26
N PRO A 43 31.84 -7.63 -15.26
CA PRO A 43 31.34 -7.48 -16.64
C PRO A 43 30.79 -8.77 -17.25
N MET A 44 31.28 -9.94 -16.83
CA MET A 44 30.82 -11.24 -17.31
C MET A 44 29.44 -11.64 -16.77
N LYS A 45 29.00 -11.02 -15.69
CA LYS A 45 27.68 -11.27 -15.07
C LYS A 45 26.59 -10.29 -15.50
N LYS A 46 26.90 -9.27 -16.31
CA LYS A 46 25.92 -8.28 -16.79
C LYS A 46 24.70 -8.87 -17.48
N GLU A 47 24.78 -10.08 -18.02
CA GLU A 47 23.63 -10.79 -18.59
C GLU A 47 22.54 -11.17 -17.56
N ARG A 48 22.89 -11.17 -16.27
CA ARG A 48 21.97 -11.49 -15.15
C ARG A 48 21.22 -10.29 -14.61
N ILE A 49 21.46 -9.09 -15.16
CA ILE A 49 20.74 -7.88 -14.74
C ILE A 49 19.28 -8.02 -15.16
N THR A 50 18.36 -7.92 -14.19
CA THR A 50 16.94 -7.76 -14.43
C THR A 50 16.66 -6.29 -14.72
N TRP A 51 15.91 -5.99 -15.76
CA TRP A 51 15.62 -4.63 -16.19
C TRP A 51 14.19 -4.25 -15.87
N MET A 52 13.97 -3.01 -15.48
CA MET A 52 12.68 -2.35 -15.37
C MET A 52 12.56 -1.26 -16.42
N LEU A 53 11.35 -0.99 -16.88
CA LEU A 53 11.07 0.15 -17.75
C LEU A 53 11.05 1.42 -16.89
N ARG A 54 11.77 2.46 -17.37
CA ARG A 54 11.79 3.75 -16.68
C ARG A 54 10.42 4.39 -16.67
N TYR A 55 10.06 4.97 -15.54
CA TYR A 55 8.74 5.52 -15.34
C TYR A 55 8.38 6.60 -16.37
N GLY A 56 7.12 6.62 -16.78
CA GLY A 56 6.60 7.57 -17.77
C GLY A 56 6.92 7.23 -19.24
N PHE A 57 7.79 6.25 -19.53
CA PHE A 57 8.16 5.96 -20.93
C PHE A 57 6.99 5.44 -21.78
N LEU A 58 6.06 4.70 -21.20
CA LEU A 58 4.85 4.29 -21.91
C LEU A 58 3.95 5.47 -22.26
N ASN A 59 3.79 6.41 -21.33
CA ASN A 59 3.04 7.64 -21.57
C ASN A 59 3.71 8.50 -22.66
N PHE A 60 5.05 8.58 -22.58
CA PHE A 60 5.86 9.25 -23.60
C PHE A 60 5.63 8.65 -25.01
N ILE A 61 5.67 7.32 -25.14
CA ILE A 61 5.37 6.63 -26.40
C ILE A 61 3.94 6.89 -26.84
N GLU A 62 2.98 6.76 -25.94
CA GLU A 62 1.56 6.96 -26.25
C GLU A 62 1.33 8.37 -26.81
N TYR A 63 1.91 9.38 -26.19
CA TYR A 63 1.76 10.75 -26.66
C TYR A 63 2.56 11.04 -27.94
N PHE A 64 3.88 10.88 -27.91
CA PHE A 64 4.72 11.32 -29.04
C PHE A 64 4.62 10.38 -30.24
N VAL A 65 4.49 9.07 -30.04
CA VAL A 65 4.46 8.10 -31.14
C VAL A 65 3.03 7.89 -31.66
N VAL A 66 2.07 7.64 -30.75
CA VAL A 66 0.70 7.29 -31.19
C VAL A 66 -0.11 8.54 -31.51
N GLN A 67 -0.13 9.56 -30.62
CA GLN A 67 -0.98 10.75 -30.85
C GLN A 67 -0.32 11.78 -31.75
N LYS A 68 0.98 12.05 -31.60
CA LYS A 68 1.74 13.00 -32.44
C LYS A 68 2.34 12.38 -33.71
N ASN A 69 2.23 11.06 -33.85
CA ASN A 69 2.73 10.31 -35.00
C ASN A 69 4.23 10.50 -35.27
N LEU A 70 5.06 10.64 -34.22
CA LEU A 70 6.51 10.68 -34.36
C LEU A 70 7.08 9.26 -34.42
N GLU A 71 8.18 9.10 -35.12
CA GLU A 71 8.90 7.84 -35.12
C GLU A 71 9.88 7.77 -33.97
N ILE A 72 10.03 6.59 -33.36
CA ILE A 72 10.99 6.35 -32.28
C ILE A 72 11.86 5.15 -32.59
N VAL A 73 13.17 5.29 -32.34
CA VAL A 73 14.16 4.21 -32.45
C VAL A 73 15.00 4.14 -31.18
N ILE A 74 15.45 2.93 -30.85
CA ILE A 74 16.44 2.72 -29.80
C ILE A 74 17.83 2.64 -30.41
N SER A 75 18.80 3.36 -29.83
CA SER A 75 20.23 3.28 -30.18
C SER A 75 21.04 3.00 -28.91
N SER A 76 21.69 1.84 -28.82
CA SER A 76 22.38 1.39 -27.60
C SER A 76 23.63 0.61 -27.92
N ASP A 77 24.56 0.57 -26.96
CA ASP A 77 25.75 -0.28 -26.95
C ASP A 77 25.45 -1.75 -26.67
N GLY A 78 24.23 -2.06 -26.28
CA GLY A 78 23.76 -3.41 -26.00
C GLY A 78 23.53 -4.27 -27.24
N GLN A 79 23.52 -5.59 -27.05
CA GLN A 79 23.19 -6.52 -28.13
C GLN A 79 21.71 -6.36 -28.59
N LYS A 80 21.48 -6.15 -29.89
CA LYS A 80 20.16 -5.97 -30.48
C LYS A 80 19.15 -7.06 -30.05
N LYS A 81 19.58 -8.34 -30.07
CA LYS A 81 18.73 -9.47 -29.68
C LYS A 81 18.23 -9.36 -28.23
N ARG A 82 19.09 -8.87 -27.32
CA ARG A 82 18.74 -8.66 -25.92
C ARG A 82 17.77 -7.49 -25.76
N LEU A 83 18.05 -6.37 -26.37
CA LEU A 83 17.19 -5.18 -26.36
C LEU A 83 15.80 -5.50 -26.92
N THR A 84 15.72 -6.24 -28.01
CA THR A 84 14.45 -6.69 -28.59
C THR A 84 13.63 -7.54 -27.60
N ARG A 85 14.30 -8.44 -26.86
CA ARG A 85 13.63 -9.26 -25.84
C ARG A 85 13.10 -8.41 -24.68
N ILE A 86 13.89 -7.41 -24.22
CA ILE A 86 13.48 -6.48 -23.17
C ILE A 86 12.29 -5.64 -23.66
N ALA A 87 12.40 -5.03 -24.84
CA ALA A 87 11.32 -4.22 -25.44
C ALA A 87 10.02 -5.02 -25.63
N LYS A 88 10.13 -6.30 -26.01
CA LYS A 88 8.97 -7.20 -26.14
C LYS A 88 8.33 -7.47 -24.77
N ARG A 89 9.14 -7.72 -23.73
CA ARG A 89 8.66 -7.94 -22.36
C ARG A 89 7.82 -6.77 -21.84
N PHE A 90 8.20 -5.54 -22.16
CA PHE A 90 7.48 -4.34 -21.74
C PHE A 90 6.42 -3.85 -22.73
N GLY A 91 6.11 -4.62 -23.77
CA GLY A 91 5.05 -4.28 -24.74
C GLY A 91 5.35 -3.07 -25.65
N VAL A 92 6.61 -2.58 -25.66
CA VAL A 92 6.98 -1.39 -26.43
C VAL A 92 7.51 -1.71 -27.83
N LEU A 93 7.85 -2.98 -28.10
CA LEU A 93 8.51 -3.37 -29.35
C LEU A 93 7.74 -2.99 -30.62
N ASN A 94 6.43 -3.16 -30.59
CA ASN A 94 5.53 -2.85 -31.72
C ASN A 94 5.30 -1.36 -31.96
N LYS A 95 5.76 -0.51 -31.05
CA LYS A 95 5.70 0.96 -31.15
C LYS A 95 7.03 1.57 -31.60
N LEU A 96 8.10 0.77 -31.66
CA LEU A 96 9.42 1.20 -32.12
C LEU A 96 9.55 0.96 -33.61
N LYS A 97 10.07 1.96 -34.36
CA LYS A 97 10.41 1.80 -35.78
C LYS A 97 11.58 0.83 -35.96
N ALA A 98 12.62 0.92 -35.10
CA ALA A 98 13.78 0.05 -35.12
C ALA A 98 14.54 0.02 -33.80
N ILE A 99 15.39 -1.00 -33.63
CA ILE A 99 16.38 -1.11 -32.54
C ILE A 99 17.76 -1.27 -33.19
N TYR A 100 18.67 -0.39 -32.81
CA TYR A 100 20.06 -0.37 -33.20
C TYR A 100 20.92 -0.73 -32.00
N GLY A 101 21.67 -1.81 -32.09
CA GLY A 101 22.52 -2.33 -31.02
C GLY A 101 24.00 -2.04 -31.23
N ALA A 102 24.86 -2.80 -30.57
CA ALA A 102 26.31 -2.65 -30.60
C ALA A 102 26.92 -2.67 -32.01
N GLU A 103 26.24 -3.19 -33.02
CA GLU A 103 26.68 -3.18 -34.42
C GLU A 103 26.73 -1.77 -35.02
N HIS A 104 26.09 -0.79 -34.41
CA HIS A 104 26.07 0.62 -34.80
C HIS A 104 26.98 1.51 -33.96
N ILE A 105 27.87 0.91 -33.19
CA ILE A 105 28.93 1.63 -32.43
C ILE A 105 30.19 1.68 -33.30
N ASP A 106 30.79 2.85 -33.40
CA ASP A 106 32.04 3.00 -34.13
C ASP A 106 33.17 2.26 -33.34
N LYS A 107 34.02 1.55 -34.08
CA LYS A 107 35.09 0.74 -33.50
C LYS A 107 36.23 1.55 -32.90
N TRP A 108 36.45 2.78 -33.36
CA TRP A 108 37.56 3.62 -33.02
C TRP A 108 37.25 4.58 -31.89
N ASP A 109 36.23 5.40 -32.07
CA ASP A 109 35.86 6.42 -31.06
C ASP A 109 34.76 5.97 -30.10
N LYS A 110 34.16 4.77 -30.32
CA LYS A 110 33.07 4.20 -29.52
C LYS A 110 31.78 5.00 -29.53
N LEU A 111 31.63 5.97 -30.44
CA LEU A 111 30.42 6.75 -30.60
C LEU A 111 29.35 5.98 -31.38
N LYS A 112 28.09 6.33 -31.15
CA LYS A 112 26.94 5.79 -31.89
C LYS A 112 26.90 6.39 -33.28
N GLN A 113 26.78 5.55 -34.31
CA GLN A 113 26.73 5.96 -35.71
C GLN A 113 25.34 6.47 -36.09
N LEU A 114 25.01 7.68 -35.67
CA LEU A 114 23.68 8.26 -35.84
C LEU A 114 23.40 8.58 -37.32
N ASP A 115 24.43 8.85 -38.14
CA ASP A 115 24.32 9.02 -39.61
C ASP A 115 23.59 7.83 -40.26
N LYS A 116 23.99 6.61 -39.93
CA LYS A 116 23.35 5.40 -40.44
C LYS A 116 21.89 5.26 -40.01
N ILE A 117 21.57 5.70 -38.79
CA ILE A 117 20.20 5.68 -38.28
C ILE A 117 19.35 6.71 -39.05
N LEU A 118 19.88 7.92 -39.22
CA LEU A 118 19.22 8.99 -39.95
C LEU A 118 18.96 8.60 -41.41
N ASP A 119 19.98 8.02 -42.10
CA ASP A 119 19.89 7.55 -43.47
C ASP A 119 18.80 6.45 -43.62
N GLN A 120 18.82 5.46 -42.74
CA GLN A 120 17.83 4.37 -42.76
C GLN A 120 16.41 4.84 -42.42
N CYS A 121 16.27 5.86 -41.60
CA CYS A 121 14.98 6.46 -41.27
C CYS A 121 14.54 7.54 -42.27
N GLN A 122 15.42 7.97 -43.17
CA GLN A 122 15.20 9.04 -44.15
C GLN A 122 14.84 10.38 -43.48
N VAL A 123 15.56 10.74 -42.41
CA VAL A 123 15.33 11.96 -41.64
C VAL A 123 16.63 12.77 -41.58
N GLU A 124 16.53 14.09 -41.73
CA GLU A 124 17.67 14.97 -41.57
C GLU A 124 18.01 15.16 -40.09
N ALA A 125 19.28 15.41 -39.73
CA ALA A 125 19.74 15.57 -38.35
C ALA A 125 18.95 16.65 -37.58
N LYS A 126 18.56 17.76 -38.23
CA LYS A 126 17.77 18.85 -37.65
C LYS A 126 16.33 18.44 -37.30
N ASP A 127 15.77 17.42 -37.96
CA ASP A 127 14.42 16.89 -37.78
C ASP A 127 14.43 15.66 -36.83
N ALA A 128 15.57 15.33 -36.23
CA ALA A 128 15.72 14.29 -35.23
C ALA A 128 16.09 14.89 -33.87
N VAL A 129 15.86 14.15 -32.78
CA VAL A 129 16.35 14.45 -31.45
C VAL A 129 16.91 13.19 -30.82
N PHE A 130 18.02 13.30 -30.10
CA PHE A 130 18.62 12.18 -29.35
C PHE A 130 18.46 12.40 -27.86
N ILE A 131 17.89 11.42 -27.14
CA ILE A 131 17.70 11.42 -25.71
C ILE A 131 18.62 10.36 -25.10
N GLY A 132 19.52 10.75 -24.21
CA GLY A 132 20.49 9.84 -23.57
C GLY A 132 20.97 10.38 -22.22
N ASP A 133 21.60 9.50 -21.42
CA ASP A 133 22.07 9.83 -20.07
C ASP A 133 23.60 10.03 -20.00
N SER A 134 24.34 9.64 -21.02
CA SER A 134 25.81 9.59 -20.98
C SER A 134 26.50 10.66 -21.84
N GLN A 135 27.76 10.96 -21.50
CA GLN A 135 28.60 11.83 -22.32
C GLN A 135 28.85 11.23 -23.71
N ILE A 136 28.86 9.91 -23.85
CA ILE A 136 29.01 9.23 -25.13
C ILE A 136 27.83 9.53 -26.04
N ASP A 137 26.62 9.61 -25.48
CA ASP A 137 25.41 9.98 -26.23
C ASP A 137 25.50 11.42 -26.68
N GLN A 138 25.90 12.33 -25.81
CA GLN A 138 26.09 13.73 -26.13
C GLN A 138 27.13 13.91 -27.27
N PHE A 139 28.31 13.29 -27.15
CA PHE A 139 29.34 13.37 -28.18
C PHE A 139 28.89 12.74 -29.51
N SER A 140 28.08 11.67 -29.44
CA SER A 140 27.50 11.08 -30.64
C SER A 140 26.55 12.04 -31.33
N ALA A 141 25.68 12.72 -30.57
CA ALA A 141 24.76 13.73 -31.10
C ALA A 141 25.50 14.91 -31.71
N GLU A 142 26.49 15.46 -31.02
CA GLU A 142 27.32 16.58 -31.47
C GLU A 142 28.05 16.27 -32.79
N LYS A 143 28.64 15.06 -32.90
CA LYS A 143 29.37 14.61 -34.08
C LYS A 143 28.50 14.64 -35.34
N TYR A 144 27.23 14.32 -35.22
CA TYR A 144 26.30 14.22 -36.36
C TYR A 144 25.29 15.38 -36.44
N GLY A 145 25.43 16.39 -35.58
CA GLY A 145 24.58 17.57 -35.58
C GLY A 145 23.12 17.31 -35.19
N VAL A 146 22.87 16.27 -34.40
CA VAL A 146 21.55 15.93 -33.88
C VAL A 146 21.29 16.67 -32.59
N PRO A 147 20.18 17.40 -32.40
CA PRO A 147 19.79 17.96 -31.10
C PRO A 147 19.81 16.89 -30.00
N PHE A 148 20.42 17.22 -28.84
CA PHE A 148 20.55 16.29 -27.72
C PHE A 148 19.78 16.77 -26.49
N ILE A 149 19.09 15.83 -25.84
CA ILE A 149 18.46 16.05 -24.55
C ILE A 149 19.07 15.08 -23.56
N GLN A 150 19.80 15.63 -22.59
CA GLN A 150 20.36 14.82 -21.53
C GLN A 150 19.28 14.50 -20.48
N VAL A 151 19.19 13.22 -20.09
CA VAL A 151 18.38 12.76 -18.97
C VAL A 151 19.28 12.26 -17.87
N PRO A 152 18.89 12.36 -16.58
CA PRO A 152 19.69 11.88 -15.47
C PRO A 152 19.91 10.37 -15.55
N ASN A 153 21.14 9.95 -15.21
CA ASN A 153 21.46 8.54 -15.03
C ASN A 153 20.72 7.97 -13.83
N THR A 154 20.24 6.73 -13.93
CA THR A 154 19.45 6.07 -12.88
C THR A 154 20.20 5.88 -11.56
N VAL A 155 21.52 5.87 -11.57
CA VAL A 155 22.33 5.74 -10.35
C VAL A 155 22.40 7.04 -9.55
N SER A 156 22.31 8.20 -10.22
CA SER A 156 22.47 9.52 -9.60
C SER A 156 21.16 10.20 -9.19
N GLU A 157 20.06 9.96 -9.90
CA GLU A 157 18.77 10.61 -9.64
C GLU A 157 17.58 9.67 -9.86
N ARG A 158 17.01 9.19 -8.78
CA ARG A 158 15.77 8.38 -8.80
C ARG A 158 14.53 9.16 -9.25
N ALA A 159 14.62 10.49 -9.32
CA ALA A 159 13.48 11.38 -9.51
C ALA A 159 13.09 11.65 -10.98
N PHE A 160 13.92 11.27 -11.97
CA PHE A 160 13.56 11.55 -13.37
C PHE A 160 12.52 10.57 -13.90
N SER A 161 11.47 11.12 -14.51
CA SER A 161 10.43 10.40 -15.24
C SER A 161 10.33 10.95 -16.65
N PHE A 162 10.04 10.08 -17.64
CA PHE A 162 9.71 10.53 -19.01
C PHE A 162 8.44 11.38 -19.07
N ASN A 163 7.65 11.37 -18.01
CA ASN A 163 6.53 12.30 -17.90
C ASN A 163 6.96 13.77 -17.85
N SER A 164 8.21 14.07 -17.47
CA SER A 164 8.74 15.44 -17.51
C SER A 164 8.73 16.05 -18.93
N PHE A 165 8.79 15.23 -19.98
CA PHE A 165 8.60 15.70 -21.36
C PHE A 165 7.15 16.11 -21.63
N LEU A 166 6.22 15.53 -20.92
CA LEU A 166 4.78 15.74 -21.11
C LEU A 166 4.28 16.94 -20.30
N GLU A 167 4.89 17.23 -19.14
CA GLU A 167 4.58 18.42 -18.33
C GLU A 167 4.77 19.71 -19.12
N ILE A 168 5.77 19.76 -20.00
CA ILE A 168 6.07 20.91 -20.85
C ILE A 168 5.05 21.09 -21.98
N GLU A 169 4.57 19.98 -22.54
CA GLU A 169 3.59 20.00 -23.65
C GLU A 169 2.18 20.39 -23.18
N PHE A 170 1.80 19.98 -21.96
CA PHE A 170 0.43 20.16 -21.46
C PHE A 170 0.22 21.34 -20.53
N GLY A 171 1.21 22.18 -20.32
CA GLY A 171 1.17 23.43 -19.55
C GLY A 171 -0.14 23.81 -18.88
N GLY A 172 -0.47 23.19 -17.74
CA GLY A 172 -1.37 23.73 -16.72
C GLY A 172 -2.89 23.68 -16.95
N GLY A 173 -3.41 23.22 -18.07
CA GLY A 173 -4.87 23.27 -18.35
C GLY A 173 -5.63 21.97 -18.13
N ASP A 174 -5.05 20.82 -18.45
CA ASP A 174 -5.74 19.52 -18.50
C ASP A 174 -5.38 18.54 -17.39
N PHE A 175 -4.58 18.96 -16.40
CA PHE A 175 -4.16 18.11 -15.27
C PHE A 175 -3.64 16.72 -15.69
N GLY A 176 -3.19 16.57 -16.93
CA GLY A 176 -2.67 15.31 -17.48
C GLY A 176 -3.72 14.21 -17.69
N LEU A 177 -5.01 14.54 -17.75
CA LEU A 177 -6.08 13.57 -18.06
C LEU A 177 -5.92 12.97 -19.46
N GLU A 178 -5.46 13.76 -20.41
CA GLU A 178 -5.18 13.31 -21.77
C GLU A 178 -4.06 12.26 -21.83
N LEU A 179 -3.10 12.28 -20.88
CA LEU A 179 -2.03 11.29 -20.79
C LEU A 179 -2.55 9.88 -20.54
N ILE A 180 -3.69 9.78 -19.87
CA ILE A 180 -4.39 8.52 -19.61
C ILE A 180 -5.60 8.34 -20.53
N ASN A 181 -5.64 9.10 -21.66
CA ASN A 181 -6.71 9.06 -22.65
C ASN A 181 -8.12 9.38 -22.11
N LEU A 182 -8.23 10.17 -21.05
CA LEU A 182 -9.50 10.72 -20.57
C LEU A 182 -9.78 12.05 -21.28
N HIS A 183 -10.67 12.03 -22.26
CA HIS A 183 -11.05 13.18 -23.07
C HIS A 183 -12.51 13.57 -22.85
N GLY A 184 -12.85 14.83 -23.08
CA GLY A 184 -14.24 15.30 -23.03
C GLY A 184 -14.86 15.36 -21.65
N ILE A 185 -14.05 15.47 -20.58
CA ILE A 185 -14.51 15.71 -19.23
C ILE A 185 -15.12 17.12 -19.16
N LYS A 186 -16.37 17.22 -18.69
CA LYS A 186 -17.12 18.48 -18.65
C LYS A 186 -16.48 19.50 -17.71
N GLN A 187 -16.08 19.06 -16.52
CA GLN A 187 -15.49 19.92 -15.50
C GLN A 187 -14.49 19.11 -14.66
N VAL A 188 -13.33 19.70 -14.45
CA VAL A 188 -12.29 19.15 -13.57
C VAL A 188 -12.12 20.07 -12.35
N SER A 189 -12.27 19.49 -11.16
CA SER A 189 -12.09 20.18 -9.88
C SER A 189 -10.81 19.65 -9.22
N HIS A 190 -9.70 20.39 -9.36
CA HIS A 190 -8.38 19.95 -8.92
C HIS A 190 -7.99 20.48 -7.54
N ASN A 191 -7.61 19.58 -6.64
CA ASN A 191 -7.12 19.88 -5.28
C ASN A 191 -8.02 20.82 -4.47
N PHE A 192 -9.34 20.63 -4.55
CA PHE A 192 -10.27 21.44 -3.79
C PHE A 192 -9.96 21.36 -2.29
N SER A 193 -10.08 22.50 -1.61
CA SER A 193 -9.94 22.58 -0.16
C SER A 193 -11.06 21.79 0.55
N THR A 194 -10.80 21.39 1.79
CA THR A 194 -11.79 20.68 2.62
C THR A 194 -13.16 21.39 2.66
N PRO A 195 -13.25 22.71 2.93
CA PRO A 195 -14.54 23.41 2.90
C PRO A 195 -15.23 23.35 1.53
N ARG A 196 -14.47 23.49 0.44
CA ARG A 196 -15.01 23.46 -0.91
C ARG A 196 -15.59 22.08 -1.26
N LEU A 197 -14.91 21.00 -0.85
CA LEU A 197 -15.42 19.63 -1.04
C LEU A 197 -16.69 19.40 -0.21
N VAL A 198 -16.74 19.90 1.02
CA VAL A 198 -17.96 19.81 1.85
C VAL A 198 -19.14 20.55 1.20
N GLU A 199 -18.93 21.74 0.64
CA GLU A 199 -19.96 22.46 -0.13
C GLU A 199 -20.46 21.65 -1.32
N GLU A 200 -19.55 21.00 -2.08
CA GLU A 200 -19.91 20.16 -3.21
C GLU A 200 -20.72 18.92 -2.78
N ILE A 201 -20.30 18.25 -1.70
CA ILE A 201 -21.02 17.08 -1.14
C ILE A 201 -22.48 17.45 -0.80
N VAL A 202 -22.67 18.56 -0.10
CA VAL A 202 -24.03 19.03 0.28
C VAL A 202 -24.82 19.46 -0.96
N ARG A 203 -24.23 20.22 -1.87
CA ARG A 203 -24.85 20.70 -3.10
C ARG A 203 -25.30 19.54 -3.99
N ARG A 204 -24.50 18.47 -4.09
CA ARG A 204 -24.77 17.28 -4.89
C ARG A 204 -25.62 16.24 -4.16
N ARG A 205 -26.00 16.51 -2.89
CA ARG A 205 -26.76 15.59 -2.04
C ARG A 205 -26.07 14.25 -1.80
N GLU A 206 -24.75 14.22 -1.86
CA GLU A 206 -23.96 13.04 -1.53
C GLU A 206 -23.96 12.76 -0.02
N GLY A 207 -24.17 13.79 0.79
CA GLY A 207 -24.22 13.72 2.25
C GLY A 207 -24.80 14.97 2.88
N GLU A 208 -24.92 14.93 4.20
CA GLU A 208 -25.48 15.99 5.03
C GLU A 208 -24.53 16.41 6.15
N LEU A 209 -24.56 17.71 6.51
CA LEU A 209 -23.80 18.20 7.67
C LEU A 209 -24.51 17.83 8.97
N ALA A 210 -23.79 17.23 9.89
CA ALA A 210 -24.19 17.07 11.27
C ALA A 210 -23.76 18.25 12.15
N HIS A 211 -24.24 18.30 13.39
CA HIS A 211 -23.88 19.31 14.37
C HIS A 211 -22.37 19.36 14.59
N LEU A 212 -21.78 20.54 14.54
CA LEU A 212 -20.34 20.87 14.56
C LEU A 212 -19.59 20.59 13.23
N GLY A 213 -20.28 20.11 12.19
CA GLY A 213 -19.78 20.11 10.83
C GLY A 213 -19.16 18.82 10.30
N PRO A 214 -19.24 17.64 10.96
CA PRO A 214 -18.96 16.39 10.27
C PRO A 214 -19.98 16.14 9.16
N VAL A 215 -19.59 15.31 8.18
CA VAL A 215 -20.40 14.99 7.00
C VAL A 215 -20.87 13.55 7.10
N VAL A 216 -22.18 13.34 7.15
CA VAL A 216 -22.79 12.01 7.09
C VAL A 216 -23.14 11.69 5.65
N ILE A 217 -22.57 10.64 5.10
CA ILE A 217 -22.72 10.28 3.69
C ILE A 217 -24.01 9.46 3.49
N ASN A 218 -24.82 9.90 2.55
CA ASN A 218 -26.08 9.24 2.18
C ASN A 218 -25.89 8.30 0.97
N LYS A 219 -24.91 8.57 0.13
CA LYS A 219 -24.62 7.85 -1.12
C LYS A 219 -23.50 6.83 -0.89
N VAL A 220 -23.68 5.93 0.07
CA VAL A 220 -22.77 4.81 0.30
C VAL A 220 -23.47 3.53 -0.13
N GLU A 221 -22.83 2.75 -0.97
CA GLU A 221 -23.20 1.36 -1.16
C GLU A 221 -22.46 0.52 -0.13
N PHE A 222 -23.25 -0.05 0.79
CA PHE A 222 -22.70 -0.87 1.86
C PHE A 222 -22.25 -2.21 1.26
N GLN A 223 -20.94 -2.42 1.28
CA GLN A 223 -20.32 -3.65 0.80
C GLN A 223 -19.28 -4.11 1.82
N SER A 224 -19.24 -5.40 2.06
CA SER A 224 -18.11 -5.97 2.78
C SER A 224 -16.82 -5.72 2.01
N ALA A 225 -15.70 -5.55 2.71
CA ALA A 225 -14.39 -5.46 2.06
C ALA A 225 -14.08 -6.67 1.16
N ASN A 226 -14.69 -7.83 1.50
CA ASN A 226 -14.53 -9.08 0.75
C ASN A 226 -15.37 -9.12 -0.53
N ASP A 227 -16.38 -8.25 -0.66
CA ASP A 227 -17.27 -8.22 -1.82
C ASP A 227 -16.67 -7.44 -3.01
N ILE A 228 -15.54 -6.76 -2.79
CA ILE A 228 -14.82 -6.02 -3.84
C ILE A 228 -13.72 -6.91 -4.39
N GLY A 229 -13.92 -7.44 -5.60
CA GLY A 229 -12.91 -8.24 -6.30
C GLY A 229 -11.66 -7.42 -6.65
N VAL A 230 -10.49 -8.02 -6.53
CA VAL A 230 -9.22 -7.39 -6.97
C VAL A 230 -8.69 -8.16 -8.18
N PHE A 231 -8.59 -7.45 -9.28
CA PHE A 231 -8.10 -7.97 -10.55
C PHE A 231 -6.81 -7.24 -10.93
N VAL A 232 -5.83 -8.00 -11.39
CA VAL A 232 -4.56 -7.44 -11.86
C VAL A 232 -4.38 -7.80 -13.32
N VAL A 233 -4.02 -6.79 -14.13
CA VAL A 233 -3.79 -7.01 -15.56
C VAL A 233 -2.60 -7.93 -15.73
N LYS A 234 -2.83 -9.03 -16.47
CA LYS A 234 -1.79 -10.01 -16.74
C LYS A 234 -0.83 -9.48 -17.79
N GLU A 235 0.40 -9.28 -17.40
CA GLU A 235 1.44 -8.70 -18.23
C GLU A 235 2.73 -9.50 -18.16
N PRO A 236 3.46 -9.69 -19.28
CA PRO A 236 4.73 -10.44 -19.27
C PRO A 236 5.80 -9.85 -18.31
N SER A 237 5.65 -8.58 -17.93
CA SER A 237 6.59 -7.89 -17.02
C SER A 237 6.38 -8.24 -15.55
N SER A 238 5.18 -8.68 -15.16
CA SER A 238 4.79 -8.89 -13.75
C SER A 238 4.14 -10.23 -13.47
N GLU A 239 3.63 -10.95 -14.48
CA GLU A 239 2.85 -12.18 -14.29
C GLU A 239 3.54 -13.27 -13.47
N ASN A 240 4.89 -13.38 -13.59
CA ASN A 240 5.67 -14.38 -12.85
C ASN A 240 6.03 -13.92 -11.43
N ASP A 241 5.73 -12.68 -11.08
CA ASP A 241 6.03 -12.10 -9.76
C ASP A 241 4.83 -12.19 -8.83
N ILE A 242 3.64 -12.40 -9.40
CA ILE A 242 2.37 -12.36 -8.69
C ILE A 242 1.97 -13.75 -8.24
N ASN A 243 1.61 -13.88 -6.98
CA ASN A 243 0.99 -15.07 -6.42
C ASN A 243 -0.52 -15.04 -6.74
N TRP A 244 -0.88 -15.52 -7.92
CA TRP A 244 -2.28 -15.57 -8.37
C TRP A 244 -3.13 -16.41 -7.43
N SER A 245 -4.28 -15.91 -7.04
CA SER A 245 -5.20 -16.53 -6.08
C SER A 245 -6.61 -15.96 -6.23
N ASP A 246 -7.56 -16.48 -5.45
CA ASP A 246 -8.92 -15.92 -5.40
C ASP A 246 -8.95 -14.46 -4.89
N VAL A 247 -7.91 -14.04 -4.16
CA VAL A 247 -7.76 -12.65 -3.66
C VAL A 247 -7.15 -11.73 -4.73
N VAL A 248 -6.26 -12.25 -5.58
CA VAL A 248 -5.59 -11.53 -6.67
C VAL A 248 -5.85 -12.28 -7.96
N SER A 249 -6.95 -11.94 -8.63
CA SER A 249 -7.38 -12.59 -9.86
C SER A 249 -6.75 -11.94 -11.10
N PRO A 250 -6.35 -12.72 -12.11
CA PRO A 250 -5.85 -12.15 -13.36
C PRO A 250 -6.99 -11.58 -14.21
N VAL A 251 -6.70 -10.50 -14.92
CA VAL A 251 -7.52 -10.00 -16.04
C VAL A 251 -6.65 -9.87 -17.28
N GLU A 252 -7.13 -10.39 -18.41
CA GLU A 252 -6.41 -10.31 -19.66
C GLU A 252 -6.39 -8.86 -20.19
N MET A 253 -5.33 -8.50 -20.92
CA MET A 253 -5.12 -7.13 -21.42
C MET A 253 -6.28 -6.65 -22.30
N GLU A 254 -6.89 -7.53 -23.08
CA GLU A 254 -8.01 -7.22 -23.96
C GLU A 254 -9.25 -6.80 -23.17
N ASN A 255 -9.59 -7.57 -22.12
CA ASN A 255 -10.72 -7.26 -21.24
C ASN A 255 -10.49 -5.95 -20.47
N TYR A 256 -9.25 -5.72 -20.02
CA TYR A 256 -8.87 -4.44 -19.42
C TYR A 256 -9.10 -3.26 -20.38
N HIS A 257 -8.71 -3.39 -21.66
CA HIS A 257 -8.92 -2.33 -22.63
C HIS A 257 -10.41 -2.07 -22.85
N GLN A 258 -11.22 -3.11 -22.98
CA GLN A 258 -12.67 -2.97 -23.15
C GLN A 258 -13.32 -2.24 -21.97
N ILE A 259 -12.96 -2.63 -20.73
CA ILE A 259 -13.46 -1.96 -19.51
C ILE A 259 -13.03 -0.49 -19.51
N PHE A 260 -11.76 -0.22 -19.79
CA PHE A 260 -11.22 1.14 -19.75
C PHE A 260 -11.79 2.03 -20.85
N ASP A 261 -12.01 1.51 -22.06
CA ASP A 261 -12.62 2.25 -23.16
C ASP A 261 -14.08 2.62 -22.86
N ARG A 262 -14.86 1.68 -22.30
CA ARG A 262 -16.24 1.95 -21.84
C ARG A 262 -16.27 2.97 -20.70
N LEU A 263 -15.33 2.87 -19.75
CA LEU A 263 -15.20 3.82 -18.64
C LEU A 263 -14.89 5.23 -19.14
N LYS A 264 -14.01 5.36 -20.13
CA LYS A 264 -13.72 6.65 -20.79
C LYS A 264 -14.96 7.25 -21.42
N ASP A 265 -15.72 6.43 -22.15
CA ASP A 265 -16.98 6.88 -22.78
C ASP A 265 -18.03 7.28 -21.72
N PHE A 266 -18.12 6.56 -20.62
CA PHE A 266 -19.00 6.90 -19.50
C PHE A 266 -18.63 8.25 -18.86
N LEU A 267 -17.35 8.54 -18.74
CA LEU A 267 -16.86 9.80 -18.12
C LEU A 267 -16.97 11.01 -19.04
N LYS A 268 -17.23 10.85 -20.33
CA LYS A 268 -17.51 11.99 -21.22
C LYS A 268 -18.68 12.82 -20.68
N ASP A 269 -18.55 14.13 -20.74
CA ASP A 269 -19.51 15.11 -20.23
C ASP A 269 -19.80 15.02 -18.71
N GLN A 270 -19.04 14.20 -17.98
CA GLN A 270 -19.11 14.14 -16.51
C GLN A 270 -18.18 15.17 -15.86
N SER A 271 -18.48 15.50 -14.60
CA SER A 271 -17.58 16.30 -13.76
C SER A 271 -16.79 15.36 -12.86
N VAL A 272 -15.48 15.62 -12.71
CA VAL A 272 -14.61 14.84 -11.84
C VAL A 272 -13.85 15.71 -10.85
N TYR A 273 -13.46 15.11 -9.73
CA TYR A 273 -12.62 15.72 -8.71
C TYR A 273 -11.27 15.02 -8.70
N ILE A 274 -10.20 15.80 -8.70
CA ILE A 274 -8.81 15.30 -8.66
C ILE A 274 -8.19 15.71 -7.34
N GLN A 275 -7.60 14.75 -6.63
CA GLN A 275 -6.74 14.96 -5.48
C GLN A 275 -5.34 14.43 -5.77
N ASP A 276 -4.35 15.33 -5.82
CA ASP A 276 -2.94 14.98 -5.88
C ASP A 276 -2.37 14.89 -4.46
N CYS A 277 -1.76 13.75 -4.15
CA CYS A 277 -1.31 13.42 -2.80
C CYS A 277 -0.16 12.40 -2.84
N TYR A 278 0.33 12.04 -1.67
CA TYR A 278 1.34 10.98 -1.53
C TYR A 278 0.82 9.86 -0.64
N ALA A 279 0.95 8.62 -1.09
CA ALA A 279 0.91 7.46 -0.21
C ALA A 279 2.31 7.30 0.40
N GLY A 280 2.41 7.66 1.68
CA GLY A 280 3.68 7.67 2.42
C GLY A 280 4.16 9.05 2.83
N SER A 281 4.88 9.10 3.94
CA SER A 281 5.41 10.34 4.53
C SER A 281 6.88 10.56 4.23
N GLU A 282 7.66 9.48 4.19
CA GLU A 282 9.10 9.53 3.94
C GLU A 282 9.41 9.77 2.45
N ALA A 283 10.18 10.82 2.14
CA ALA A 283 10.45 11.24 0.76
C ALA A 283 11.11 10.14 -0.10
N SER A 284 11.88 9.25 0.51
CA SER A 284 12.61 8.18 -0.18
C SER A 284 11.72 7.01 -0.67
N CYS A 285 10.51 6.87 -0.11
CA CYS A 285 9.62 5.74 -0.40
C CYS A 285 8.16 6.12 -0.63
N ARG A 286 7.79 7.39 -0.48
CA ARG A 286 6.43 7.85 -0.76
C ARG A 286 6.11 7.74 -2.25
N ILE A 287 4.88 7.36 -2.55
CA ILE A 287 4.40 7.20 -3.92
C ILE A 287 3.49 8.39 -4.26
N PRO A 288 3.85 9.21 -5.28
CA PRO A 288 2.97 10.23 -5.80
C PRO A 288 1.70 9.60 -6.40
N LEU A 289 0.55 9.99 -5.87
CA LEU A 289 -0.75 9.38 -6.19
C LEU A 289 -1.74 10.46 -6.64
N ARG A 290 -2.33 10.29 -7.82
CA ARG A 290 -3.47 11.07 -8.29
C ARG A 290 -4.73 10.26 -8.10
N ILE A 291 -5.70 10.80 -7.38
CA ILE A 291 -7.00 10.17 -7.18
C ILE A 291 -8.06 10.99 -7.90
N ILE A 292 -8.68 10.39 -8.91
CA ILE A 292 -9.77 10.97 -9.71
C ILE A 292 -11.05 10.31 -9.25
N THR A 293 -12.03 11.09 -8.81
CA THR A 293 -13.31 10.58 -8.33
C THR A 293 -14.48 11.24 -9.05
N GLN A 294 -15.53 10.48 -9.32
CA GLN A 294 -16.79 10.98 -9.85
C GLN A 294 -17.54 11.83 -8.83
N ASP A 295 -17.53 11.41 -7.55
CA ASP A 295 -18.18 12.09 -6.45
C ASP A 295 -17.17 12.91 -5.61
N ALA A 296 -17.68 13.94 -4.92
CA ALA A 296 -16.85 14.82 -4.09
C ALA A 296 -16.46 14.18 -2.74
N TRP A 297 -17.34 13.33 -2.16
CA TRP A 297 -17.08 12.73 -0.87
C TRP A 297 -15.90 11.75 -0.85
N PRO A 298 -15.66 10.89 -1.88
CA PRO A 298 -14.47 10.06 -1.92
C PRO A 298 -13.20 10.90 -2.11
N ASN A 299 -13.32 12.06 -2.77
CA ASN A 299 -12.21 13.01 -2.90
C ASN A 299 -11.87 13.67 -1.55
N LEU A 300 -12.88 14.03 -0.74
CA LEU A 300 -12.70 14.47 0.64
C LEU A 300 -12.06 13.40 1.50
N PHE A 301 -12.51 12.15 1.36
CA PHE A 301 -11.90 11.00 2.03
C PHE A 301 -10.42 10.86 1.65
N ALA A 302 -10.09 10.86 0.35
CA ALA A 302 -8.72 10.78 -0.13
C ALA A 302 -7.85 11.91 0.43
N ARG A 303 -8.40 13.14 0.48
CA ARG A 303 -7.75 14.29 1.08
C ARG A 303 -7.45 14.12 2.57
N HIS A 304 -8.27 13.39 3.32
CA HIS A 304 -8.02 13.10 4.73
C HIS A 304 -6.98 11.99 4.91
N MET A 305 -7.03 10.97 4.05
CA MET A 305 -6.26 9.74 4.24
C MET A 305 -4.84 9.79 3.69
N PHE A 306 -4.55 10.67 2.72
CA PHE A 306 -3.23 10.73 2.11
C PHE A 306 -2.55 12.07 2.36
N ARG A 307 -1.21 12.06 2.38
CA ARG A 307 -0.42 13.26 2.65
C ARG A 307 -0.54 14.24 1.48
N HIS A 308 -0.91 15.47 1.77
CA HIS A 308 -0.93 16.51 0.74
C HIS A 308 0.50 16.91 0.36
N ALA A 309 0.70 17.23 -0.92
CA ALA A 309 1.88 17.94 -1.37
C ALA A 309 1.88 19.39 -0.83
N SER A 310 3.03 19.85 -0.36
CA SER A 310 3.24 21.27 -0.06
C SER A 310 3.20 22.09 -1.36
N SER A 311 3.12 23.43 -1.26
CA SER A 311 3.14 24.30 -2.44
C SER A 311 4.39 24.10 -3.30
N ASP A 312 5.55 23.89 -2.66
CA ASP A 312 6.81 23.66 -3.35
C ASP A 312 6.84 22.27 -4.03
N GLU A 313 6.31 21.25 -3.36
CA GLU A 313 6.18 19.91 -3.91
C GLU A 313 5.18 19.87 -5.08
N MET A 314 4.10 20.67 -5.01
CA MET A 314 3.10 20.76 -6.10
C MET A 314 3.68 21.32 -7.39
N ALA A 315 4.69 22.20 -7.30
CA ALA A 315 5.33 22.78 -8.48
C ALA A 315 6.06 21.72 -9.34
N SER A 316 6.45 20.60 -8.74
CA SER A 316 7.11 19.47 -9.39
C SER A 316 6.34 18.16 -9.23
N PHE A 317 5.07 18.22 -8.80
CA PHE A 317 4.27 17.01 -8.58
C PHE A 317 3.92 16.35 -9.89
N PHE A 318 4.29 15.09 -10.02
CA PHE A 318 3.81 14.23 -11.08
C PHE A 318 3.32 12.90 -10.49
N PRO A 319 2.10 12.43 -10.82
CA PRO A 319 1.57 11.19 -10.27
C PRO A 319 2.37 9.98 -10.77
N GLU A 320 2.83 9.16 -9.85
CA GLU A 320 3.37 7.84 -10.19
C GLU A 320 2.24 6.85 -10.48
N TYR A 321 1.22 6.84 -9.64
CA TYR A 321 0.01 6.07 -9.86
C TYR A 321 -1.19 6.99 -10.00
N THR A 322 -2.10 6.62 -10.92
CA THR A 322 -3.41 7.26 -11.04
C THR A 322 -4.51 6.29 -10.68
N LEU A 323 -5.35 6.66 -9.73
CA LEU A 323 -6.51 5.90 -9.30
C LEU A 323 -7.77 6.62 -9.79
N ILE A 324 -8.65 5.89 -10.50
CA ILE A 324 -9.92 6.40 -11.03
C ILE A 324 -11.05 5.66 -10.31
N HIS A 325 -11.86 6.39 -9.55
CA HIS A 325 -12.99 5.86 -8.78
C HIS A 325 -14.31 6.33 -9.38
N VAL A 326 -15.03 5.40 -10.00
CA VAL A 326 -16.30 5.64 -10.70
C VAL A 326 -17.35 4.63 -10.23
N PRO A 327 -18.02 4.90 -9.10
CA PRO A 327 -18.95 3.94 -8.49
C PRO A 327 -20.22 3.69 -9.31
N GLU A 328 -20.66 4.65 -10.13
CA GLU A 328 -21.85 4.51 -10.96
C GLU A 328 -21.59 3.77 -12.29
N PHE A 329 -20.34 3.43 -12.58
CA PHE A 329 -20.01 2.67 -13.79
C PHE A 329 -20.18 1.17 -13.54
N GLU A 330 -20.99 0.51 -14.35
CA GLU A 330 -21.19 -0.94 -14.34
C GLU A 330 -20.24 -1.60 -15.35
N ALA A 331 -19.35 -2.42 -14.85
CA ALA A 331 -18.30 -3.04 -15.67
C ALA A 331 -18.80 -4.20 -16.53
N SER A 332 -19.74 -4.99 -16.03
CA SER A 332 -20.34 -6.10 -16.77
C SER A 332 -21.68 -5.71 -17.35
N ALA A 333 -21.80 -5.62 -18.65
CA ALA A 333 -23.12 -5.53 -19.26
C ALA A 333 -23.63 -6.91 -19.68
N ASP A 334 -22.82 -7.82 -20.21
CA ASP A 334 -23.30 -9.10 -20.81
C ASP A 334 -22.17 -10.12 -21.02
N SER A 335 -21.00 -10.01 -20.37
CA SER A 335 -19.93 -10.99 -20.58
C SER A 335 -19.82 -12.01 -19.47
N ASP A 336 -19.84 -13.28 -19.83
CA ASP A 336 -19.58 -14.46 -18.98
C ASP A 336 -18.13 -14.53 -18.39
N ASP A 337 -17.41 -13.39 -18.39
CA ASP A 337 -15.96 -13.33 -18.08
C ASP A 337 -15.64 -13.40 -16.57
N GLY A 338 -16.62 -13.66 -15.72
CA GLY A 338 -16.40 -13.83 -14.26
C GLY A 338 -16.00 -12.53 -13.52
N LEU A 339 -16.15 -11.37 -14.16
CA LEU A 339 -15.85 -10.07 -13.56
C LEU A 339 -17.03 -9.62 -12.68
N SER A 340 -16.73 -9.12 -11.49
CA SER A 340 -17.71 -8.54 -10.57
C SER A 340 -18.05 -7.12 -11.00
N ASN A 341 -19.31 -6.70 -10.78
CA ASN A 341 -19.70 -5.30 -10.94
C ASN A 341 -18.95 -4.36 -9.99
N ASN A 342 -18.49 -4.89 -8.85
CA ASN A 342 -17.75 -4.18 -7.83
C ASN A 342 -16.33 -4.66 -7.83
N MET A 343 -15.42 -3.92 -8.45
CA MET A 343 -14.05 -4.37 -8.59
C MET A 343 -13.00 -3.26 -8.56
N ILE A 344 -11.80 -3.68 -8.21
CA ILE A 344 -10.56 -2.94 -8.35
C ILE A 344 -9.76 -3.62 -9.46
N VAL A 345 -9.39 -2.89 -10.51
CA VAL A 345 -8.53 -3.38 -11.58
C VAL A 345 -7.21 -2.61 -11.55
N ILE A 346 -6.10 -3.33 -11.39
CA ILE A 346 -4.76 -2.74 -11.28
C ILE A 346 -3.94 -3.08 -12.52
N ASN A 347 -3.56 -2.06 -13.28
CA ASN A 347 -2.57 -2.17 -14.33
C ASN A 347 -1.22 -1.69 -13.79
N LEU A 348 -0.33 -2.62 -13.45
CA LEU A 348 0.96 -2.34 -12.83
C LEU A 348 1.95 -1.65 -13.77
N LEU A 349 1.89 -1.93 -15.05
CA LEU A 349 2.79 -1.37 -16.05
C LEU A 349 2.39 0.08 -16.41
N LYS A 350 1.09 0.33 -16.62
CA LYS A 350 0.56 1.68 -16.86
C LYS A 350 0.42 2.48 -15.57
N LYS A 351 0.58 1.84 -14.40
CA LYS A 351 0.40 2.44 -13.08
C LYS A 351 -0.98 3.08 -12.92
N LEU A 352 -2.00 2.40 -13.42
CA LEU A 352 -3.39 2.83 -13.43
C LEU A 352 -4.24 1.87 -12.62
N ILE A 353 -5.05 2.43 -11.74
CA ILE A 353 -5.96 1.69 -10.85
C ILE A 353 -7.37 2.14 -11.15
N LEU A 354 -8.25 1.22 -11.49
CA LEU A 354 -9.67 1.47 -11.70
C LEU A 354 -10.47 0.91 -10.53
N ILE A 355 -11.35 1.69 -9.95
CA ILE A 355 -12.34 1.25 -8.96
C ILE A 355 -13.72 1.55 -9.55
N VAL A 356 -14.49 0.52 -9.81
CA VAL A 356 -15.80 0.61 -10.44
C VAL A 356 -16.85 -0.12 -9.62
N GLY A 357 -18.07 0.40 -9.61
CA GLY A 357 -19.22 -0.17 -8.91
C GLY A 357 -19.18 -0.09 -7.37
N ALA A 358 -18.04 0.22 -6.77
CA ALA A 358 -17.83 0.20 -5.32
C ALA A 358 -17.82 1.62 -4.74
N ASN A 359 -18.91 2.03 -4.09
CA ASN A 359 -19.02 3.37 -3.49
C ASN A 359 -18.73 3.35 -1.98
N SER A 360 -17.49 3.04 -1.60
CA SER A 360 -17.05 3.03 -0.20
C SER A 360 -15.62 3.55 -0.04
N SER A 361 -15.33 4.14 1.12
CA SER A 361 -13.97 4.57 1.48
C SER A 361 -12.98 3.41 1.51
N ASN A 362 -13.46 2.21 1.84
CA ASN A 362 -12.64 1.02 1.90
C ASN A 362 -12.06 0.62 0.54
N ALA A 363 -12.79 0.84 -0.55
CA ALA A 363 -12.32 0.52 -1.91
C ALA A 363 -11.03 1.26 -2.27
N ILE A 364 -10.96 2.57 -1.96
CA ILE A 364 -9.77 3.39 -2.21
C ILE A 364 -8.59 2.92 -1.36
N ARG A 365 -8.79 2.68 -0.05
CA ARG A 365 -7.73 2.18 0.83
C ARG A 365 -7.22 0.82 0.39
N LYS A 366 -8.13 -0.11 0.08
CA LYS A 366 -7.82 -1.45 -0.41
C LYS A 366 -6.97 -1.38 -1.67
N ALA A 367 -7.38 -0.58 -2.66
CA ALA A 367 -6.66 -0.41 -3.92
C ALA A 367 -5.24 0.13 -3.72
N VAL A 368 -5.09 1.16 -2.88
CA VAL A 368 -3.76 1.74 -2.57
C VAL A 368 -2.90 0.73 -1.81
N PHE A 369 -3.44 0.07 -0.77
CA PHE A 369 -2.68 -0.91 0.00
C PHE A 369 -2.23 -2.10 -0.86
N PHE A 370 -3.11 -2.62 -1.71
CA PHE A 370 -2.73 -3.65 -2.69
C PHE A 370 -1.57 -3.20 -3.56
N THR A 371 -1.62 -1.99 -4.10
CA THR A 371 -0.51 -1.45 -4.90
C THR A 371 0.78 -1.35 -4.09
N LEU A 372 0.71 -0.87 -2.85
CA LEU A 372 1.86 -0.82 -1.94
C LEU A 372 2.42 -2.21 -1.63
N SER A 373 1.55 -3.23 -1.48
CA SER A 373 1.97 -4.61 -1.19
C SER A 373 2.76 -5.25 -2.34
N PHE A 374 2.64 -4.73 -3.56
CA PHE A 374 3.45 -5.11 -4.71
C PHE A 374 4.74 -4.26 -4.85
N VAL A 375 4.61 -2.95 -4.66
CA VAL A 375 5.70 -2.00 -4.97
C VAL A 375 6.77 -1.97 -3.87
N LEU A 376 6.37 -1.93 -2.59
CA LEU A 376 7.30 -1.75 -1.48
C LEU A 376 8.27 -2.92 -1.33
N PRO A 377 7.87 -4.20 -1.44
CA PRO A 377 8.79 -5.31 -1.30
C PRO A 377 9.90 -5.35 -2.34
N LYS A 378 9.69 -4.77 -3.52
CA LYS A 378 10.74 -4.64 -4.55
C LYS A 378 11.91 -3.76 -4.13
N ASN A 379 11.70 -2.92 -3.11
CA ASN A 379 12.71 -2.03 -2.54
C ASN A 379 13.08 -2.44 -1.11
N ASP A 380 12.94 -3.71 -0.77
CA ASP A 380 13.23 -4.23 0.58
C ASP A 380 12.46 -3.48 1.68
N MET A 381 11.20 -3.18 1.43
CA MET A 381 10.26 -2.58 2.37
C MET A 381 9.03 -3.46 2.49
N ILE A 382 8.41 -3.49 3.67
CA ILE A 382 7.16 -4.24 3.87
C ILE A 382 6.03 -3.29 4.28
N PRO A 383 4.89 -3.27 3.57
CA PRO A 383 3.70 -2.62 4.06
C PRO A 383 3.08 -3.49 5.16
N VAL A 384 2.69 -2.86 6.26
CA VAL A 384 2.07 -3.55 7.40
C VAL A 384 0.80 -2.83 7.83
N ARG A 385 -0.19 -3.61 8.26
CA ARG A 385 -1.39 -3.09 8.92
C ARG A 385 -1.27 -3.23 10.42
N CYS A 386 -1.00 -2.12 11.07
CA CYS A 386 -0.89 -2.04 12.53
C CYS A 386 -1.23 -0.63 13.01
N THR A 387 -1.67 -0.48 14.24
CA THR A 387 -1.75 0.84 14.87
C THR A 387 -0.43 1.13 15.58
N ALA A 388 0.06 2.36 15.53
CA ALA A 388 1.33 2.70 16.14
C ALA A 388 1.24 3.92 17.07
N ILE A 389 1.99 3.88 18.18
CA ILE A 389 2.14 4.98 19.13
C ILE A 389 3.61 5.24 19.42
N LYS A 390 3.90 6.49 19.78
CA LYS A 390 5.23 6.95 20.13
C LYS A 390 5.25 7.38 21.61
N SER A 391 6.12 6.78 22.37
CA SER A 391 6.27 7.11 23.80
C SER A 391 7.07 8.39 24.04
N ASP A 392 7.11 8.86 25.30
CA ASP A 392 7.76 10.12 25.68
C ASP A 392 9.28 10.13 25.39
N ASP A 393 9.92 8.95 25.39
CA ASP A 393 11.34 8.77 25.03
C ASP A 393 11.57 8.71 23.51
N GLY A 394 10.51 8.84 22.70
CA GLY A 394 10.55 8.76 21.24
C GLY A 394 10.52 7.34 20.68
N SER A 395 10.48 6.30 21.52
CA SER A 395 10.40 4.92 21.05
C SER A 395 9.03 4.59 20.48
N LEU A 396 9.02 3.83 19.37
CA LEU A 396 7.79 3.43 18.67
C LEU A 396 7.33 2.05 19.13
N SER A 397 6.01 1.89 19.24
CA SER A 397 5.35 0.60 19.42
C SER A 397 4.32 0.37 18.33
N ALA A 398 4.35 -0.83 17.73
CA ALA A 398 3.43 -1.28 16.71
C ALA A 398 2.50 -2.38 17.25
N PHE A 399 1.20 -2.25 16.99
CA PHE A 399 0.15 -3.15 17.46
C PHE A 399 -0.51 -3.84 16.28
N PHE A 400 -0.30 -5.14 16.15
CA PHE A 400 -0.91 -6.00 15.15
C PHE A 400 -2.12 -6.73 15.73
N GLY A 401 -3.09 -7.06 14.88
CA GLY A 401 -4.32 -7.77 15.24
C GLY A 401 -5.44 -7.44 14.28
N GLU A 402 -6.44 -8.30 14.16
CA GLU A 402 -7.54 -8.12 13.22
C GLU A 402 -8.46 -6.96 13.64
N ASP A 403 -8.77 -6.86 14.92
CA ASP A 403 -9.74 -5.88 15.45
C ASP A 403 -9.17 -4.46 15.45
N HIS A 404 -9.49 -3.72 14.43
CA HIS A 404 -9.04 -2.35 14.23
C HIS A 404 -9.58 -1.38 15.31
N ALA A 405 -10.84 -1.54 15.70
CA ALA A 405 -11.44 -0.71 16.74
C ALA A 405 -10.76 -0.94 18.11
N LEU A 406 -10.44 -2.20 18.42
CA LEU A 406 -9.70 -2.57 19.62
C LEU A 406 -8.31 -1.93 19.63
N LYS A 407 -7.56 -2.03 18.55
CA LYS A 407 -6.22 -1.40 18.41
C LYS A 407 -6.30 0.10 18.64
N ASN A 408 -7.26 0.77 17.98
CA ASN A 408 -7.45 2.21 18.11
C ASN A 408 -7.88 2.61 19.54
N SER A 409 -8.82 1.92 20.15
CA SER A 409 -9.22 2.17 21.53
C SER A 409 -8.05 1.97 22.51
N LEU A 410 -7.21 0.95 22.28
CA LEU A 410 -6.01 0.72 23.08
C LEU A 410 -5.00 1.85 22.95
N CYS A 411 -4.76 2.34 21.74
CA CYS A 411 -3.69 3.29 21.42
C CYS A 411 -4.10 4.76 21.63
N LEU A 412 -5.33 5.15 21.26
CA LEU A 412 -5.78 6.56 21.30
C LEU A 412 -6.08 7.06 22.72
N ASN A 413 -6.42 6.18 23.64
CA ASN A 413 -6.71 6.54 25.04
C ASN A 413 -5.47 6.42 25.94
N THR A 414 -4.29 6.55 25.38
CA THR A 414 -3.02 6.61 26.10
C THR A 414 -2.52 8.06 26.19
N ARG A 415 -1.54 8.29 27.06
CA ARG A 415 -0.82 9.57 27.11
C ARG A 415 0.23 9.71 26.00
N TYR A 416 0.46 8.64 25.26
CA TYR A 416 1.47 8.59 24.20
C TYR A 416 0.97 9.23 22.91
N ALA A 417 1.89 9.71 22.09
CA ALA A 417 1.52 10.30 20.81
C ALA A 417 1.07 9.21 19.81
N PHE A 418 -0.11 9.38 19.26
CA PHE A 418 -0.61 8.52 18.20
C PHE A 418 0.20 8.77 16.93
N PHE A 419 0.92 7.74 16.47
CA PHE A 419 1.78 7.85 15.29
C PHE A 419 1.01 7.57 14.00
N GLY A 420 0.18 6.55 13.98
CA GLY A 420 -0.62 6.21 12.80
C GLY A 420 -1.62 5.10 13.04
N ASP A 421 -2.62 5.04 12.17
CA ASP A 421 -3.78 4.18 12.33
C ASP A 421 -3.53 2.75 11.85
N ASP A 422 -3.34 2.55 10.55
CA ASP A 422 -3.42 1.20 9.98
C ASP A 422 -2.29 0.91 8.98
N CYS A 423 -2.08 1.75 7.98
CA CYS A 423 -1.13 1.47 6.93
C CYS A 423 0.23 2.12 7.17
N HIS A 424 1.25 1.28 7.36
CA HIS A 424 2.62 1.72 7.55
C HIS A 424 3.57 1.01 6.59
N GLY A 425 4.69 1.67 6.26
CA GLY A 425 5.82 1.09 5.56
C GLY A 425 7.00 0.86 6.52
N TRP A 426 7.45 -0.37 6.64
CA TRP A 426 8.69 -0.66 7.36
C TRP A 426 9.83 -0.68 6.35
N THR A 427 10.58 0.42 6.29
CA THR A 427 11.62 0.65 5.29
C THR A 427 12.95 0.01 5.71
N GLN A 428 14.01 0.28 4.97
CA GLN A 428 15.36 -0.17 5.37
C GLN A 428 15.88 0.58 6.59
N ASN A 429 15.46 1.82 6.83
CA ASN A 429 16.04 2.70 7.85
C ASN A 429 15.03 3.23 8.85
N ASN A 430 13.73 3.29 8.48
CA ASN A 430 12.69 3.96 9.23
C ASN A 430 11.39 3.14 9.22
N PHE A 431 10.46 3.57 10.08
CA PHE A 431 9.06 3.19 10.04
C PHE A 431 8.24 4.43 9.67
N THR A 432 7.42 4.33 8.62
CA THR A 432 6.74 5.49 8.05
C THR A 432 5.25 5.28 7.88
N ASN A 433 4.45 6.32 8.08
CA ASN A 433 3.03 6.29 7.74
C ASN A 433 2.85 6.32 6.23
N MET A 434 2.07 5.38 5.71
CA MET A 434 1.59 5.36 4.33
C MET A 434 0.24 6.06 4.19
N GLU A 435 -0.50 6.21 5.27
CA GLU A 435 -1.74 6.97 5.38
C GLU A 435 -1.57 8.15 6.36
N TRP A 436 -2.31 9.23 6.15
CA TRP A 436 -2.25 10.48 6.94
C TRP A 436 -3.54 10.73 7.73
N GLY A 437 -4.45 9.81 7.67
CA GLY A 437 -5.76 9.84 8.32
C GLY A 437 -5.96 8.66 9.27
N CYS A 438 -7.12 8.68 9.87
CA CYS A 438 -7.63 7.60 10.71
C CYS A 438 -9.00 7.19 10.19
N ARG A 439 -9.24 5.88 10.08
CA ARG A 439 -10.53 5.30 9.73
C ARG A 439 -10.91 4.24 10.74
N THR A 440 -11.96 4.45 11.50
CA THR A 440 -12.33 3.58 12.62
C THR A 440 -13.82 3.30 12.68
N THR A 441 -14.17 2.13 13.22
CA THR A 441 -15.56 1.79 13.56
C THR A 441 -16.02 2.64 14.73
N VAL A 442 -17.26 3.12 14.66
CA VAL A 442 -17.87 4.01 15.66
C VAL A 442 -19.21 3.50 16.17
N ASP A 443 -19.51 2.24 15.96
CA ASP A 443 -20.73 1.61 16.50
C ASP A 443 -20.78 1.73 18.02
N GLY A 444 -21.85 2.31 18.56
CA GLY A 444 -22.03 2.46 19.99
C GLY A 444 -20.94 3.28 20.69
N LEU A 445 -20.27 4.18 19.94
CA LEU A 445 -19.17 4.99 20.45
C LEU A 445 -19.59 5.81 21.68
N ASP A 446 -18.86 5.65 22.78
CA ASP A 446 -19.12 6.31 24.07
C ASP A 446 -18.11 7.40 24.35
N GLN A 447 -18.60 8.56 24.79
CA GLN A 447 -17.76 9.73 25.09
C GLN A 447 -16.77 9.50 26.25
N ILE A 448 -17.13 8.64 27.20
CA ILE A 448 -16.31 8.40 28.40
C ILE A 448 -15.26 7.33 28.12
N LEU A 449 -15.64 6.29 27.38
CA LEU A 449 -14.76 5.15 27.10
C LEU A 449 -13.73 5.47 26.02
N ASP A 450 -14.13 6.23 24.97
CA ASP A 450 -13.29 6.57 23.83
C ASP A 450 -13.32 8.07 23.49
N PRO A 451 -12.88 8.94 24.42
CA PRO A 451 -13.05 10.40 24.34
C PRO A 451 -12.33 11.02 23.12
N GLU A 452 -11.18 10.50 22.71
CA GLU A 452 -10.42 11.03 21.57
C GLU A 452 -11.13 10.73 20.25
N ILE A 453 -11.61 9.50 20.03
CA ILE A 453 -12.37 9.13 18.84
C ILE A 453 -13.68 9.92 18.82
N TYR A 454 -14.41 9.95 19.94
CA TYR A 454 -15.66 10.72 20.05
C TYR A 454 -15.47 12.21 19.71
N SER A 455 -14.40 12.83 20.20
CA SER A 455 -14.06 14.21 19.86
C SER A 455 -13.74 14.38 18.38
N ALA A 456 -12.98 13.46 17.78
CA ALA A 456 -12.59 13.52 16.37
C ALA A 456 -13.80 13.38 15.43
N THR A 457 -14.76 12.50 15.76
CA THR A 457 -15.98 12.31 14.95
C THR A 457 -16.86 13.54 14.87
N ARG A 458 -16.71 14.51 15.79
CA ARG A 458 -17.51 15.74 15.85
C ARG A 458 -16.81 16.95 15.22
N LYS A 459 -15.60 16.77 14.71
CA LYS A 459 -14.87 17.88 14.05
C LYS A 459 -15.34 18.07 12.61
N PHE A 460 -15.21 19.31 12.15
CA PHE A 460 -15.59 19.72 10.80
C PHE A 460 -14.98 18.80 9.75
N ALA A 461 -15.82 18.40 8.80
CA ALA A 461 -15.47 17.56 7.65
C ALA A 461 -15.05 16.11 7.97
N THR A 462 -15.16 15.64 9.22
CA THR A 462 -15.09 14.19 9.46
C THR A 462 -16.16 13.49 8.63
N VAL A 463 -15.76 12.47 7.87
CA VAL A 463 -16.64 11.69 7.01
C VAL A 463 -17.21 10.53 7.81
N LEU A 464 -18.54 10.40 7.82
CA LEU A 464 -19.26 9.33 8.51
C LEU A 464 -20.05 8.50 7.50
N GLU A 465 -19.74 7.22 7.44
CA GLU A 465 -20.43 6.22 6.61
C GLU A 465 -21.32 5.34 7.52
N ASN A 466 -22.51 4.99 7.06
CA ASN A 466 -23.49 4.17 7.79
C ASN A 466 -23.90 4.71 9.18
N ALA A 467 -23.79 6.01 9.41
CA ALA A 467 -24.24 6.67 10.61
C ALA A 467 -25.56 7.42 10.35
N GLY A 468 -26.37 7.60 11.40
CA GLY A 468 -27.58 8.42 11.34
C GLY A 468 -27.37 9.81 11.92
N ILE A 469 -28.33 10.70 11.69
CA ILE A 469 -28.48 11.97 12.39
C ILE A 469 -29.92 12.13 12.90
N ASN A 470 -30.07 12.73 14.08
CA ASN A 470 -31.39 13.04 14.61
C ASN A 470 -31.91 14.41 14.08
N GLU A 471 -33.12 14.81 14.49
CA GLU A 471 -33.76 16.08 14.10
C GLU A 471 -32.91 17.31 14.43
N ASN A 472 -32.11 17.26 15.52
CA ASN A 472 -31.21 18.33 15.94
C ASN A 472 -29.81 18.22 15.28
N ARG A 473 -29.67 17.38 14.25
CA ARG A 473 -28.43 17.12 13.53
C ARG A 473 -27.30 16.48 14.37
N HIS A 474 -27.60 15.91 15.55
CA HIS A 474 -26.62 15.14 16.30
C HIS A 474 -26.41 13.76 15.66
N ILE A 475 -25.14 13.34 15.63
CA ILE A 475 -24.75 12.02 15.12
C ILE A 475 -25.34 10.94 16.03
N LEU A 476 -25.96 9.94 15.39
CA LEU A 476 -26.36 8.69 16.03
C LEU A 476 -25.30 7.63 15.68
N PHE A 477 -24.61 7.12 16.69
CA PHE A 477 -23.60 6.06 16.52
C PHE A 477 -24.25 4.66 16.45
N GLU A 478 -25.49 4.60 16.01
CA GLU A 478 -26.20 3.38 15.67
C GLU A 478 -26.11 3.14 14.17
N ARG A 479 -26.00 1.88 13.78
CA ARG A 479 -25.89 1.48 12.38
C ARG A 479 -27.18 1.81 11.61
N LYS A 480 -27.07 2.56 10.55
CA LYS A 480 -28.18 2.82 9.63
C LYS A 480 -28.57 1.53 8.88
N ASN A 481 -27.59 0.77 8.45
CA ASN A 481 -27.75 -0.61 7.98
C ASN A 481 -27.10 -1.56 8.99
N PRO A 482 -27.86 -2.47 9.64
CA PRO A 482 -27.36 -3.35 10.69
C PRO A 482 -26.27 -4.33 10.27
N GLU A 483 -26.20 -4.65 8.96
CA GLU A 483 -25.23 -5.60 8.42
C GLU A 483 -23.82 -5.02 8.34
N TYR A 484 -23.67 -3.69 8.35
CA TYR A 484 -22.39 -3.01 8.18
C TYR A 484 -22.08 -2.08 9.35
N HIS A 485 -20.81 -1.94 9.64
CA HIS A 485 -20.35 -1.02 10.69
C HIS A 485 -20.52 0.44 10.31
N SER A 486 -20.82 1.28 11.28
CA SER A 486 -20.68 2.73 11.15
C SER A 486 -19.22 3.10 11.22
N ILE A 487 -18.75 3.88 10.26
CA ILE A 487 -17.34 4.21 10.09
C ILE A 487 -17.14 5.72 10.15
N ALA A 488 -16.10 6.16 10.85
CA ALA A 488 -15.61 7.53 10.79
C ALA A 488 -14.24 7.57 10.12
N SER A 489 -14.05 8.54 9.23
CA SER A 489 -12.78 8.83 8.58
C SER A 489 -12.42 10.30 8.75
N PHE A 490 -11.21 10.59 9.24
CA PHE A 490 -10.76 11.94 9.56
C PHE A 490 -9.22 12.05 9.47
N PRO A 491 -8.69 13.25 9.22
CA PRO A 491 -7.24 13.45 9.24
C PRO A 491 -6.68 13.25 10.64
N ILE A 492 -5.47 12.70 10.75
CA ILE A 492 -4.78 12.48 12.03
C ILE A 492 -4.70 13.77 12.88
N ALA A 493 -4.73 14.93 12.23
CA ALA A 493 -4.74 16.24 12.88
C ALA A 493 -6.00 16.49 13.74
N HIS A 494 -7.05 15.67 13.62
CA HIS A 494 -8.21 15.73 14.50
C HIS A 494 -7.94 15.16 15.89
N LEU A 495 -6.92 14.31 16.03
CA LEU A 495 -6.50 13.78 17.34
C LEU A 495 -5.66 14.79 18.09
N ARG A 496 -5.84 14.83 19.40
CA ARG A 496 -5.16 15.79 20.28
C ARG A 496 -3.67 15.52 20.40
N TYR A 497 -3.30 14.25 20.52
CA TYR A 497 -1.93 13.81 20.73
C TYR A 497 -1.44 12.98 19.52
N ALA A 498 -1.41 13.58 18.34
CA ALA A 498 -0.92 12.93 17.13
C ALA A 498 0.51 13.38 16.80
N ASP A 499 1.36 12.42 16.45
CA ASP A 499 2.65 12.70 15.81
C ASP A 499 2.41 12.98 14.32
N ARG A 500 2.73 14.21 13.91
CA ARG A 500 2.55 14.67 12.54
C ARG A 500 3.81 14.55 11.68
N SER A 501 4.86 13.91 12.18
CA SER A 501 6.08 13.69 11.40
C SER A 501 5.88 12.60 10.33
N GLY A 502 5.08 11.59 10.66
CA GLY A 502 4.82 10.43 9.82
C GLY A 502 6.05 9.55 9.56
N VAL A 503 7.20 9.86 10.18
CA VAL A 503 8.43 9.08 10.08
C VAL A 503 9.01 8.89 11.48
N ALA A 504 9.38 7.67 11.82
CA ALA A 504 9.98 7.33 13.11
C ALA A 504 11.09 6.29 12.94
N ALA A 505 11.89 6.11 13.99
CA ALA A 505 12.79 4.97 14.10
C ALA A 505 11.98 3.66 14.10
N PHE A 506 12.66 2.55 13.94
CA PHE A 506 12.04 1.22 13.96
C PHE A 506 11.25 0.97 15.27
N PRO A 507 10.16 0.20 15.22
CA PRO A 507 9.41 -0.18 16.41
C PRO A 507 10.31 -0.91 17.43
N LYS A 508 10.47 -0.32 18.60
CA LYS A 508 11.15 -0.94 19.75
C LYS A 508 10.32 -2.09 20.32
N HIS A 509 8.99 -1.92 20.32
CA HIS A 509 8.06 -2.92 20.80
C HIS A 509 7.05 -3.28 19.70
N VAL A 510 6.85 -4.58 19.51
CA VAL A 510 5.85 -5.15 18.61
C VAL A 510 4.88 -5.97 19.44
N PHE A 511 3.62 -5.57 19.46
CA PHE A 511 2.54 -6.25 20.16
C PHE A 511 1.65 -6.98 19.16
N ILE A 512 1.44 -8.26 19.38
CA ILE A 512 0.52 -9.10 18.60
C ILE A 512 -0.71 -9.35 19.47
N ILE A 513 -1.84 -8.77 19.08
CA ILE A 513 -3.11 -8.91 19.79
C ILE A 513 -3.84 -10.08 19.19
N VAL A 514 -4.14 -11.09 20.02
CA VAL A 514 -4.92 -12.28 19.64
C VAL A 514 -6.25 -12.30 20.37
N LYS A 515 -7.28 -12.83 19.75
CA LYS A 515 -8.56 -13.15 20.37
C LYS A 515 -8.65 -14.66 20.55
N ASP A 516 -8.17 -15.15 21.69
CA ASP A 516 -8.15 -16.57 22.00
C ASP A 516 -9.39 -17.00 22.81
N SER A 517 -10.47 -17.37 22.12
CA SER A 517 -11.64 -17.99 22.76
C SER A 517 -11.42 -19.41 23.24
N MET A 518 -10.30 -20.07 22.85
CA MET A 518 -9.87 -21.33 23.44
C MET A 518 -9.51 -21.15 24.92
N GLY A 519 -9.09 -19.94 25.32
CA GLY A 519 -8.72 -19.55 26.68
C GLY A 519 -7.45 -20.22 27.19
N VAL A 520 -6.56 -20.67 26.31
CA VAL A 520 -5.34 -21.43 26.63
C VAL A 520 -4.06 -20.61 26.46
N LEU A 521 -4.12 -19.47 25.77
CA LEU A 521 -2.97 -18.57 25.68
C LEU A 521 -2.94 -17.64 26.91
N PRO A 522 -1.75 -17.35 27.48
CA PRO A 522 -1.58 -16.40 28.57
C PRO A 522 -2.09 -14.99 28.21
N ALA A 523 -2.46 -14.21 29.24
CA ALA A 523 -2.90 -12.84 29.03
C ALA A 523 -1.82 -11.96 28.37
N MET A 524 -0.54 -12.23 28.67
CA MET A 524 0.62 -11.59 28.04
C MET A 524 1.82 -12.53 28.05
N GLY A 525 2.55 -12.57 26.95
CA GLY A 525 3.81 -13.30 26.81
C GLY A 525 4.86 -12.53 26.03
N LYS A 526 6.13 -12.87 26.26
CA LYS A 526 7.28 -12.35 25.53
C LYS A 526 7.71 -13.38 24.48
N LEU A 527 7.76 -12.96 23.24
CA LEU A 527 8.10 -13.81 22.10
C LEU A 527 9.54 -13.57 21.65
N THR A 528 10.18 -14.59 21.10
CA THR A 528 11.32 -14.39 20.22
C THR A 528 10.84 -13.74 18.92
N ARG A 529 11.76 -13.25 18.10
CA ARG A 529 11.41 -12.62 16.79
C ARG A 529 10.88 -13.64 15.80
N GLU A 530 11.43 -14.86 15.86
CA GLU A 530 10.95 -16.00 15.08
C GLU A 530 9.51 -16.37 15.46
N GLN A 531 9.24 -16.50 16.76
CA GLN A 531 7.89 -16.76 17.27
C GLN A 531 6.91 -15.66 16.85
N ALA A 532 7.33 -14.38 16.92
CA ALA A 532 6.52 -13.25 16.49
C ALA A 532 6.24 -13.29 14.98
N ALA A 533 7.23 -13.60 14.16
CA ALA A 533 7.04 -13.77 12.71
C ALA A 533 6.06 -14.90 12.39
N ILE A 534 6.13 -16.00 13.14
CA ILE A 534 5.21 -17.15 12.97
C ILE A 534 3.78 -16.78 13.44
N PHE A 535 3.62 -16.11 14.59
CA PHE A 535 2.28 -15.66 15.03
C PHE A 535 1.65 -14.70 14.03
N LEU A 536 2.44 -13.78 13.42
CA LEU A 536 1.97 -12.89 12.38
C LEU A 536 1.66 -13.64 11.08
N LEU A 537 2.47 -14.62 10.69
CA LEU A 537 2.20 -15.49 9.55
C LEU A 537 0.92 -16.31 9.74
N LEU A 538 0.66 -16.78 10.95
CA LEU A 538 -0.59 -17.48 11.27
C LEU A 538 -1.78 -16.52 11.24
N GLY A 539 -1.66 -15.34 11.87
CA GLY A 539 -2.78 -14.42 12.07
C GLY A 539 -3.93 -15.12 12.80
N TYR A 540 -3.59 -15.75 13.92
CA TYR A 540 -4.50 -16.62 14.69
C TYR A 540 -5.58 -15.87 15.43
N GLU A 541 -6.82 -16.33 15.29
CA GLU A 541 -7.96 -16.02 16.16
C GLU A 541 -8.83 -17.25 16.38
N SER A 542 -9.61 -17.24 17.46
CA SER A 542 -10.67 -18.23 17.66
C SER A 542 -11.96 -17.58 18.15
N LYS A 543 -13.11 -18.14 17.74
CA LYS A 543 -14.43 -17.57 18.04
C LYS A 543 -15.45 -18.67 18.29
N TRP A 544 -16.30 -18.47 19.32
CA TRP A 544 -17.44 -19.33 19.57
C TRP A 544 -18.53 -19.11 18.52
N ASN A 545 -19.08 -20.22 18.03
CA ASN A 545 -20.32 -20.23 17.27
C ASN A 545 -21.37 -21.00 18.08
N LEU A 546 -22.16 -20.30 18.88
CA LEU A 546 -23.13 -20.91 19.77
C LEU A 546 -24.36 -21.48 19.04
N SER A 547 -24.55 -21.16 17.76
CA SER A 547 -25.59 -21.79 16.93
C SER A 547 -25.24 -23.25 16.57
N GLN A 548 -23.98 -23.64 16.72
CA GLN A 548 -23.49 -25.00 16.53
C GLN A 548 -23.15 -25.55 17.92
N SER A 549 -23.56 -26.78 18.23
CA SER A 549 -23.28 -27.45 19.52
C SER A 549 -21.81 -27.88 19.63
N GLU A 550 -20.88 -26.93 19.38
CA GLU A 550 -19.45 -27.20 19.40
C GLU A 550 -18.93 -27.24 20.84
N GLU A 551 -18.02 -28.16 21.11
CA GLU A 551 -17.34 -28.27 22.41
C GLU A 551 -16.23 -27.23 22.56
N PHE A 552 -15.61 -26.80 21.45
CA PHE A 552 -14.52 -25.82 21.37
C PHE A 552 -14.81 -24.76 20.31
N PRO A 553 -14.24 -23.55 20.43
CA PRO A 553 -14.41 -22.48 19.45
C PRO A 553 -13.74 -22.82 18.12
N ALA A 554 -14.30 -22.32 17.04
CA ALA A 554 -13.70 -22.43 15.71
C ALA A 554 -12.40 -21.60 15.66
N ILE A 555 -11.36 -22.19 15.05
CA ILE A 555 -10.06 -21.58 14.85
C ILE A 555 -10.02 -21.01 13.43
N SER A 556 -9.55 -19.76 13.30
CA SER A 556 -9.36 -19.08 12.02
C SER A 556 -7.94 -18.52 11.89
N TYR A 557 -7.52 -18.35 10.64
CA TYR A 557 -6.21 -17.81 10.29
C TYR A 557 -6.37 -16.72 9.24
N LEU A 558 -5.82 -15.55 9.54
CA LEU A 558 -5.72 -14.43 8.62
C LEU A 558 -4.26 -13.92 8.62
N PRO A 559 -3.41 -14.41 7.73
CA PRO A 559 -1.99 -14.06 7.70
C PRO A 559 -1.76 -12.55 7.83
N PHE A 560 -0.88 -12.17 8.73
CA PHE A 560 -0.57 -10.78 9.09
C PHE A 560 -1.79 -9.95 9.53
N TYR A 561 -2.91 -10.61 9.88
CA TYR A 561 -4.22 -9.99 10.12
C TYR A 561 -4.68 -9.11 8.95
N ASN A 562 -4.34 -9.53 7.72
CA ASN A 562 -4.56 -8.71 6.53
C ASN A 562 -4.67 -9.55 5.23
N SER A 563 -5.87 -9.63 4.68
CA SER A 563 -6.13 -10.33 3.40
C SER A 563 -5.54 -9.61 2.18
N ASP A 564 -5.22 -8.31 2.31
CA ASP A 564 -4.75 -7.50 1.18
C ASP A 564 -3.23 -7.65 0.94
N LEU A 565 -2.51 -8.40 1.78
CA LEU A 565 -1.10 -8.71 1.61
C LEU A 565 -0.93 -10.00 0.80
N ALA A 566 -1.32 -9.98 -0.48
CA ALA A 566 -1.54 -11.18 -1.28
C ALA A 566 -0.76 -11.25 -2.61
N PHE A 567 -0.02 -10.20 -2.99
CA PHE A 567 0.75 -10.21 -4.25
C PHE A 567 1.90 -11.21 -4.27
N TYR A 568 2.54 -11.42 -3.14
CA TYR A 568 3.58 -12.43 -2.97
C TYR A 568 3.10 -13.51 -2.03
N ARG A 569 3.82 -14.63 -1.98
CA ARG A 569 3.53 -15.69 -1.00
C ARG A 569 3.66 -15.18 0.42
N GLU A 570 2.83 -15.65 1.31
CA GLU A 570 2.83 -15.26 2.74
C GLU A 570 4.20 -15.51 3.40
N SER A 571 4.88 -16.60 3.02
CA SER A 571 6.24 -16.94 3.47
C SER A 571 7.29 -15.88 3.09
N PHE A 572 7.16 -15.25 1.94
CA PHE A 572 8.02 -14.15 1.51
C PHE A 572 7.86 -12.92 2.42
N TYR A 573 6.62 -12.53 2.71
CA TYR A 573 6.37 -11.41 3.63
C TYR A 573 6.83 -11.74 5.06
N ALA A 574 6.70 -13.00 5.51
CA ALA A 574 7.20 -13.45 6.81
C ALA A 574 8.72 -13.31 6.89
N GLY A 575 9.44 -13.65 5.81
CA GLY A 575 10.88 -13.46 5.70
C GLY A 575 11.29 -12.00 5.80
N LEU A 576 10.66 -11.12 5.02
CA LEU A 576 10.90 -9.67 5.08
C LEU A 576 10.63 -9.09 6.48
N LEU A 577 9.51 -9.48 7.08
CA LEU A 577 9.15 -9.00 8.42
C LEU A 577 10.15 -9.46 9.47
N TYR A 578 10.57 -10.72 9.43
CA TYR A 578 11.59 -11.25 10.34
C TYR A 578 12.91 -10.47 10.22
N GLU A 579 13.38 -10.19 9.01
CA GLU A 579 14.58 -9.38 8.78
C GLU A 579 14.44 -7.97 9.38
N LYS A 580 13.24 -7.35 9.27
CA LYS A 580 12.96 -6.06 9.90
C LYS A 580 12.98 -6.14 11.42
N LEU A 581 12.36 -7.17 12.02
CA LEU A 581 12.37 -7.41 13.46
C LEU A 581 13.80 -7.62 13.99
N GLU A 582 14.61 -8.41 13.27
CA GLU A 582 16.01 -8.65 13.59
C GLU A 582 16.84 -7.35 13.53
N ARG A 583 16.74 -6.60 12.44
CA ARG A 583 17.48 -5.35 12.25
C ARG A 583 17.09 -4.30 13.29
N ALA A 584 15.82 -4.21 13.63
CA ALA A 584 15.30 -3.28 14.64
C ALA A 584 15.62 -3.72 16.07
N GLN A 585 16.04 -4.97 16.28
CA GLN A 585 16.18 -5.58 17.62
C GLN A 585 14.88 -5.43 18.43
N SER A 586 13.73 -5.54 17.76
CA SER A 586 12.42 -5.36 18.38
C SER A 586 12.16 -6.37 19.49
N GLN A 587 11.55 -5.90 20.57
CA GLN A 587 10.98 -6.74 21.62
C GLN A 587 9.55 -7.10 21.23
N CYS A 588 9.26 -8.39 21.17
CA CYS A 588 7.99 -8.88 20.68
C CYS A 588 7.14 -9.43 21.80
N TRP A 589 5.84 -9.12 21.77
CA TRP A 589 4.88 -9.42 22.80
C TRP A 589 3.61 -9.99 22.20
N ILE A 590 3.03 -11.01 22.83
CA ILE A 590 1.65 -11.43 22.56
C ILE A 590 0.75 -10.88 23.65
N LEU A 591 -0.41 -10.34 23.28
CA LEU A 591 -1.48 -9.89 24.17
C LEU A 591 -2.76 -10.63 23.83
N ASN A 592 -3.31 -11.37 24.79
CA ASN A 592 -4.63 -11.97 24.61
C ASN A 592 -5.71 -10.97 25.03
N ALA A 593 -6.56 -10.60 24.09
CA ALA A 593 -7.62 -9.63 24.34
C ALA A 593 -8.81 -10.22 25.13
N LEU A 594 -9.00 -11.54 25.05
CA LEU A 594 -10.13 -12.21 25.69
C LEU A 594 -9.75 -12.77 27.07
N PRO A 595 -10.76 -13.02 27.94
CA PRO A 595 -10.54 -13.71 29.21
C PRO A 595 -9.97 -15.11 28.98
N ILE A 596 -9.01 -15.52 29.81
CA ILE A 596 -8.46 -16.86 29.79
C ILE A 596 -9.32 -17.81 30.64
N GLY A 597 -9.29 -19.11 30.32
CA GLY A 597 -10.04 -20.13 31.04
C GLY A 597 -11.24 -20.71 30.27
N PRO A 598 -11.98 -21.64 30.91
CA PRO A 598 -13.10 -22.36 30.29
C PRO A 598 -14.37 -21.50 30.24
N HIS A 599 -14.48 -20.63 29.26
CA HIS A 599 -15.69 -19.83 29.05
C HIS A 599 -16.33 -20.13 27.69
N LYS A 600 -17.66 -20.04 27.65
CA LYS A 600 -18.45 -20.12 26.40
C LYS A 600 -19.19 -18.80 26.26
N SER A 601 -18.73 -17.92 25.37
CA SER A 601 -19.39 -16.65 25.08
C SER A 601 -19.00 -16.12 23.72
N GLU A 602 -19.99 -15.81 22.88
CA GLU A 602 -19.76 -15.05 21.63
C GLU A 602 -19.40 -13.59 21.92
N THR A 603 -19.76 -13.11 23.11
CA THR A 603 -19.60 -11.70 23.52
C THR A 603 -18.61 -11.57 24.68
N ALA A 604 -17.53 -12.37 24.68
CA ALA A 604 -16.49 -12.25 25.69
C ALA A 604 -15.93 -10.82 25.71
N VAL A 605 -16.04 -10.16 26.86
CA VAL A 605 -15.65 -8.74 27.02
C VAL A 605 -14.13 -8.64 27.03
N VAL A 606 -13.60 -7.84 26.13
CA VAL A 606 -12.17 -7.51 26.08
C VAL A 606 -11.73 -6.82 27.38
N ASN A 607 -10.66 -7.31 27.99
CA ASN A 607 -10.09 -6.68 29.20
C ASN A 607 -9.18 -5.50 28.84
N MET A 608 -9.77 -4.43 28.32
CA MET A 608 -9.06 -3.23 27.88
C MET A 608 -8.20 -2.61 29.00
N THR A 609 -8.68 -2.62 30.24
CA THR A 609 -7.94 -2.05 31.38
C THR A 609 -6.65 -2.81 31.66
N LEU A 610 -6.68 -4.14 31.62
CA LEU A 610 -5.49 -4.97 31.80
C LEU A 610 -4.50 -4.76 30.63
N MET A 611 -4.97 -4.75 29.38
CA MET A 611 -4.13 -4.53 28.21
C MET A 611 -3.43 -3.17 28.28
N ARG A 612 -4.15 -2.10 28.61
CA ARG A 612 -3.57 -0.75 28.79
C ARG A 612 -2.51 -0.72 29.88
N ARG A 613 -2.71 -1.46 30.97
CA ARG A 613 -1.71 -1.57 32.06
C ARG A 613 -0.47 -2.34 31.62
N PHE A 614 -0.61 -3.39 30.82
CA PHE A 614 0.53 -4.11 30.26
C PHE A 614 1.35 -3.19 29.37
N VAL A 615 0.71 -2.53 28.40
CA VAL A 615 1.37 -1.57 27.50
C VAL A 615 2.07 -0.46 28.27
N TYR A 616 1.40 0.12 29.28
CA TYR A 616 1.99 1.15 30.12
C TYR A 616 3.22 0.66 30.89
N ALA A 617 3.16 -0.54 31.46
CA ALA A 617 4.28 -1.11 32.23
C ALA A 617 5.51 -1.37 31.33
N ILE A 618 5.30 -1.84 30.12
CA ILE A 618 6.38 -2.04 29.13
C ILE A 618 7.02 -0.69 28.76
N HIS A 619 6.22 0.31 28.39
CA HIS A 619 6.72 1.63 27.98
C HIS A 619 7.40 2.43 29.09
N SER A 620 6.98 2.23 30.34
CA SER A 620 7.55 2.94 31.48
C SER A 620 8.71 2.20 32.16
N ASP A 621 9.22 1.16 31.52
CA ASP A 621 10.27 0.25 32.05
C ASP A 621 9.92 -0.34 33.42
N LYS A 622 8.61 -0.49 33.67
CA LYS A 622 8.05 -1.08 34.91
C LYS A 622 7.71 -2.57 34.75
N ALA A 623 8.19 -3.22 33.69
CA ALA A 623 8.01 -4.66 33.48
C ALA A 623 8.56 -5.52 34.64
N ARG A 624 9.42 -4.95 35.51
CA ARG A 624 9.87 -5.56 36.75
C ARG A 624 8.73 -5.83 37.75
N GLN A 625 7.57 -5.21 37.58
CA GLN A 625 6.38 -5.46 38.40
C GLN A 625 5.68 -6.77 38.02
N PHE A 626 6.00 -7.36 36.87
CA PHE A 626 5.46 -8.64 36.47
C PHE A 626 6.25 -9.79 37.10
N LYS A 627 5.51 -10.83 37.51
CA LYS A 627 6.12 -12.13 37.77
C LYS A 627 6.06 -12.93 36.46
N TRP A 628 7.21 -13.32 35.96
CA TRP A 628 7.38 -14.10 34.76
C TRP A 628 7.55 -15.58 35.09
N HIS A 629 7.04 -16.46 34.26
CA HIS A 629 7.35 -17.89 34.24
C HIS A 629 7.45 -18.38 32.82
N MET A 630 8.17 -19.46 32.60
CA MET A 630 8.18 -20.15 31.35
C MET A 630 6.86 -20.93 31.22
N ASP A 631 6.06 -20.61 30.22
CA ASP A 631 4.85 -21.38 29.91
C ASP A 631 5.24 -22.72 29.28
N ASN A 632 4.91 -23.82 29.94
CA ASN A 632 5.31 -25.17 29.54
C ASN A 632 4.54 -25.65 28.28
N ASN A 633 3.38 -25.07 28.00
CA ASN A 633 2.61 -25.42 26.80
C ASN A 633 3.11 -24.68 25.57
N TRP A 634 3.55 -23.43 25.72
CA TRP A 634 3.84 -22.53 24.59
C TRP A 634 5.31 -22.12 24.52
N ASN A 635 6.18 -22.58 25.42
CA ASN A 635 7.63 -22.33 25.41
C ASN A 635 8.04 -20.86 25.18
N TYR A 636 7.37 -19.94 25.87
CA TYR A 636 7.77 -18.56 25.97
C TYR A 636 7.52 -18.01 27.37
N GLU A 637 8.20 -16.92 27.74
CA GLU A 637 7.99 -16.27 29.04
C GLU A 637 6.60 -15.61 29.08
N ALA A 638 5.77 -15.99 30.04
CA ALA A 638 4.42 -15.47 30.24
C ALA A 638 4.29 -14.78 31.59
N VAL A 639 3.40 -13.78 31.69
CA VAL A 639 3.08 -13.11 32.95
C VAL A 639 2.16 -14.00 33.77
N CYS A 640 2.63 -14.41 34.93
CA CYS A 640 1.84 -15.19 35.89
C CYS A 640 1.41 -14.40 37.15
N GLY A 641 1.94 -13.18 37.36
CA GLY A 641 1.53 -12.32 38.44
C GLY A 641 1.71 -10.84 38.13
N PHE A 642 0.68 -10.05 38.45
CA PHE A 642 0.68 -8.60 38.35
C PHE A 642 -0.17 -7.99 39.45
N THR A 643 0.37 -7.00 40.16
CA THR A 643 -0.28 -6.40 41.33
C THR A 643 -1.68 -5.87 40.99
N GLY A 644 -2.68 -6.33 41.73
CA GLY A 644 -4.08 -5.95 41.55
C GLY A 644 -4.88 -6.84 40.62
N TYR A 645 -4.28 -7.94 40.12
CA TYR A 645 -4.97 -8.93 39.30
C TYR A 645 -4.77 -10.34 39.86
N PRO A 646 -5.84 -11.16 39.93
CA PRO A 646 -5.72 -12.55 40.32
C PRO A 646 -4.94 -13.37 39.29
N GLU A 647 -4.22 -14.39 39.72
CA GLU A 647 -3.43 -15.26 38.84
C GLU A 647 -4.32 -15.96 37.79
N THR A 648 -5.57 -16.22 38.10
CA THR A 648 -6.56 -16.81 37.19
C THR A 648 -6.88 -15.92 35.97
N MET A 649 -6.59 -14.62 36.03
CA MET A 649 -6.71 -13.71 34.89
C MET A 649 -5.44 -13.64 34.00
N LEU A 650 -4.34 -14.21 34.48
CA LEU A 650 -3.02 -14.06 33.89
C LEU A 650 -2.45 -15.39 33.36
N ASN A 651 -2.67 -16.47 34.09
CA ASN A 651 -2.12 -17.79 33.88
C ASN A 651 -3.22 -18.80 33.52
N PRO A 652 -3.23 -19.38 32.30
CA PRO A 652 -4.23 -20.35 31.89
C PRO A 652 -4.32 -21.59 32.77
N GLU A 653 -3.19 -22.14 33.25
CA GLU A 653 -3.20 -23.31 34.14
C GLU A 653 -3.99 -23.03 35.43
N LYS A 654 -3.93 -21.80 35.96
CA LYS A 654 -4.71 -21.38 37.11
C LYS A 654 -6.18 -21.15 36.80
N ALA A 655 -6.46 -20.63 35.61
CA ALA A 655 -7.83 -20.41 35.17
C ALA A 655 -8.60 -21.73 34.92
N TRP A 656 -7.90 -22.77 34.49
CA TRP A 656 -8.46 -24.09 34.18
C TRP A 656 -8.38 -25.12 35.31
N GLN A 657 -8.03 -24.72 36.55
CA GLN A 657 -7.82 -25.66 37.69
C GLN A 657 -8.97 -26.66 37.90
N GLY A 658 -10.21 -26.32 37.60
CA GLY A 658 -11.37 -27.19 37.72
C GLY A 658 -11.63 -28.11 36.52
N GLU A 659 -10.97 -27.89 35.37
CA GLU A 659 -11.21 -28.59 34.10
C GLU A 659 -9.89 -28.95 33.39
N HIS A 660 -8.95 -29.55 34.14
CA HIS A 660 -7.58 -29.82 33.66
C HIS A 660 -7.54 -30.69 32.41
N ASP A 661 -8.34 -31.75 32.33
CA ASP A 661 -8.35 -32.63 31.15
C ASP A 661 -8.81 -31.90 29.92
N ARG A 662 -9.79 -31.03 30.03
CA ARG A 662 -10.29 -30.19 28.97
C ARG A 662 -9.26 -29.14 28.54
N PHE A 663 -8.49 -28.58 29.48
CA PHE A 663 -7.35 -27.71 29.23
C PHE A 663 -6.28 -28.39 28.35
N VAL A 664 -5.91 -29.63 28.68
CA VAL A 664 -4.95 -30.41 27.91
C VAL A 664 -5.45 -30.63 26.48
N VAL A 665 -6.72 -31.02 26.34
CA VAL A 665 -7.34 -31.23 25.01
C VAL A 665 -7.35 -29.92 24.20
N ALA A 666 -7.75 -28.80 24.80
CA ALA A 666 -7.79 -27.50 24.13
C ALA A 666 -6.41 -27.06 23.63
N ASN A 667 -5.36 -27.19 24.46
CA ASN A 667 -3.98 -26.92 24.06
C ASN A 667 -3.55 -27.81 22.90
N GLN A 668 -3.82 -29.14 22.97
CA GLN A 668 -3.42 -30.05 21.92
C GLN A 668 -4.13 -29.78 20.58
N MET A 669 -5.41 -29.42 20.65
CA MET A 669 -6.16 -29.01 19.44
C MET A 669 -5.54 -27.77 18.80
N LEU A 670 -5.20 -26.74 19.59
CA LEU A 670 -4.60 -25.52 19.04
C LEU A 670 -3.21 -25.78 18.48
N LYS A 671 -2.37 -26.54 19.18
CA LYS A 671 -1.04 -26.97 18.69
C LYS A 671 -1.13 -27.74 17.37
N ASN A 672 -2.02 -28.72 17.28
CA ASN A 672 -2.25 -29.51 16.06
C ASN A 672 -2.72 -28.62 14.91
N SER A 673 -3.59 -27.64 15.20
CA SER A 673 -4.05 -26.69 14.19
C SER A 673 -2.91 -25.79 13.68
N PHE A 674 -2.05 -25.29 14.60
CA PHE A 674 -0.85 -24.54 14.22
C PHE A 674 0.12 -25.37 13.38
N SER A 675 0.45 -26.59 13.82
CA SER A 675 1.33 -27.49 13.07
C SER A 675 0.80 -27.75 11.66
N LYS A 676 -0.50 -28.08 11.53
CA LYS A 676 -1.13 -28.31 10.24
C LYS A 676 -1.06 -27.06 9.33
N ARG A 677 -1.31 -25.87 9.86
CA ARG A 677 -1.25 -24.62 9.07
C ARG A 677 0.18 -24.32 8.65
N LEU A 678 1.17 -24.46 9.55
CA LEU A 678 2.57 -24.17 9.28
C LEU A 678 3.22 -25.14 8.28
N GLN A 679 2.74 -26.39 8.19
CA GLN A 679 3.20 -27.33 7.17
C GLN A 679 3.06 -26.79 5.75
N HIS A 680 2.06 -25.94 5.48
CA HIS A 680 1.87 -25.30 4.16
C HIS A 680 3.03 -24.36 3.77
N TYR A 681 3.79 -23.87 4.74
CA TYR A 681 4.89 -22.93 4.53
C TYR A 681 6.28 -23.57 4.67
N GLN A 682 6.35 -24.89 5.03
CA GLN A 682 7.57 -25.55 5.45
C GLN A 682 8.73 -25.43 4.44
N ASP A 683 8.44 -25.46 3.15
CA ASP A 683 9.47 -25.44 2.11
C ASP A 683 9.92 -24.01 1.75
N ASP A 684 9.09 -23.02 2.00
CA ASP A 684 9.28 -21.64 1.54
C ASP A 684 9.85 -20.69 2.64
N LEU A 685 9.83 -21.10 3.92
CA LEU A 685 10.31 -20.27 5.02
C LEU A 685 11.83 -20.20 5.12
N SER A 686 12.34 -19.06 5.59
CA SER A 686 13.77 -18.89 5.88
C SER A 686 14.22 -19.89 6.96
N PRO A 687 15.51 -20.34 6.95
CA PRO A 687 16.02 -21.31 7.92
C PRO A 687 15.80 -20.89 9.39
N ALA A 688 15.91 -19.59 9.69
CA ALA A 688 15.72 -19.06 11.04
C ALA A 688 14.27 -19.27 11.53
N ILE A 689 13.27 -18.88 10.72
CA ILE A 689 11.85 -19.07 11.06
C ILE A 689 11.53 -20.56 11.09
N LYS A 690 12.05 -21.33 10.13
CA LYS A 690 11.83 -22.77 10.03
C LYS A 690 12.31 -23.55 11.26
N SER A 691 13.47 -23.18 11.83
CA SER A 691 14.00 -23.81 13.04
C SER A 691 13.11 -23.60 14.28
N SER A 692 12.26 -22.58 14.25
CA SER A 692 11.34 -22.24 15.34
C SER A 692 9.89 -22.63 15.07
N MET A 693 9.58 -23.35 13.97
CA MET A 693 8.20 -23.70 13.63
C MET A 693 7.51 -24.57 14.70
N ASN A 694 8.29 -25.42 15.37
CA ASN A 694 7.79 -26.39 16.35
C ASN A 694 8.09 -25.97 17.78
N TRP A 695 8.28 -24.66 18.06
CA TRP A 695 8.63 -24.19 19.42
C TRP A 695 7.63 -24.64 20.49
N PHE A 696 6.37 -24.85 20.13
CA PHE A 696 5.29 -25.26 21.02
C PHE A 696 5.15 -26.78 21.16
N GLU A 697 5.90 -27.60 20.41
CA GLU A 697 5.87 -29.06 20.51
C GLU A 697 6.77 -29.57 21.64
N GLY A 698 7.66 -28.72 22.15
CA GLY A 698 8.50 -28.75 23.33
C GLY A 698 9.18 -30.01 23.77
#